data_cb250d35cb94d467f273af2df3f07463
#
_entry.id   cb250d35cb94d467f273af2df3f07463
#
_cell.length_a   1.000
_cell.length_b   1.000
_cell.length_c   1.000
_cell.angle_alpha   90.00
_cell.angle_beta   90.00
_cell.angle_gamma   90.00
#
_symmetry.space_group_name_H-M   'P 1'
#
loop_
_entity.id
_entity.type
_entity.pdbx_description
1 polymer ?
#
loop_
_entity_poly.entity_id
_entity_poly.type
_entity_poly.pdbx_seq_one_letter_code
_entity_poly.pdbx_strand_id
1 'polypeptide(L)'
;MLNKIMNKILGGTVNTTDNQVTAQVKAEPTVAKPATRTAAAEGEHKQTRRRTNTRRPAGEGRTRQHAAGEGEGTTRQRRTNTRTNANGGRTNTTRRTNTRRNAEQGEGQERTERKPRQTRAPRGERSENTRNTRSNNGRNSQNRNNNRPNNRSTNRNNQEAPVELVGRTPNGANKGKFQIIPLGGLGEIGKNMTIFQYEDEIIVLDSGLAFPSEDMLGVDIVIPDMSYIIENKDRVKAVVITHGHEDHIGSLAYLMKEINCPVYATNLVCGLIEGKFKEHKVSPKCLRTIAAGDEVQIGQVKVGFIQTNHSIPDSCAVYFDTPIGTVLHTGDFKIDQTPVDGRLMDMHKFAELGNKGVLALMSDSTNVEKPGTTGSESSVGPAIKQAVGEAKGRVVLATFASNVSRIQQAIDAAVMFNRKVVVMGRSMVNVTEIAQERGYLNIPPNTIIDVDVMHNYTDDQIMILTTGSQGEPMAGLSRMATSNHRTVELAPNDTVIISATPIPGNEGAVGRTIDNLLRLGCNVVYGKDRGIHVSGHASQEELKTMLNLVRPEYFIPVHGEYRMLRRHGELGVAMGVDPKKVLIGDNGQIFEFDKDGGRKAGRVQAGAIFVDGLGVGDVGNIVIRDRQQLAQEGMVIVVMAMDKASGTIVAGPDLVSRGFVYVRDAEELMLAAERRVEQVLDDCEAQRIKDWTTIKQNVRDALGKFFYDKTRRRPMILPIIQDV
;
A
#
# COMPACT_ATOMS: atom_id res chain seq x y z
N MET A 1 13.19 44.63 -17.14
CA MET A 1 12.02 44.64 -16.22
C MET A 1 11.47 43.24 -16.03
N LEU A 2 11.23 42.48 -17.07
CA LEU A 2 10.71 41.06 -17.00
C LEU A 2 11.54 40.15 -16.07
N ASN A 3 12.87 40.20 -16.14
CA ASN A 3 13.73 39.36 -15.27
C ASN A 3 13.61 39.66 -13.78
N LYS A 4 13.27 40.91 -13.40
CA LYS A 4 13.03 41.28 -11.99
C LYS A 4 11.67 40.79 -11.47
N ILE A 5 10.68 40.68 -12.37
CA ILE A 5 9.36 40.18 -12.03
C ILE A 5 9.39 38.68 -11.88
N MET A 6 10.08 37.98 -12.77
CA MET A 6 10.27 36.51 -12.71
C MET A 6 10.98 36.07 -11.43
N ASN A 7 12.03 36.79 -11.00
CA ASN A 7 12.74 36.48 -9.75
C ASN A 7 11.90 36.71 -8.49
N LYS A 8 10.90 37.57 -8.55
CA LYS A 8 10.00 37.85 -7.42
C LYS A 8 8.86 36.85 -7.30
N ILE A 9 8.49 36.22 -8.43
CA ILE A 9 7.43 35.19 -8.53
C ILE A 9 7.96 33.81 -8.15
N LEU A 10 9.23 33.52 -8.42
CA LEU A 10 9.85 32.20 -8.21
C LEU A 10 10.56 32.05 -6.85
N GLY A 11 10.49 33.03 -5.96
CA GLY A 11 10.89 32.92 -4.55
C GLY A 11 12.35 32.51 -4.27
N GLY A 12 13.27 32.70 -5.22
CA GLY A 12 14.66 32.28 -5.08
C GLY A 12 15.66 33.42 -5.25
N THR A 13 16.34 33.84 -4.20
CA THR A 13 17.53 34.65 -4.25
C THR A 13 18.69 33.87 -4.83
N VAL A 14 19.02 34.14 -6.09
CA VAL A 14 20.30 33.70 -6.68
C VAL A 14 21.23 34.91 -6.68
N ASN A 15 22.24 34.88 -5.82
CA ASN A 15 23.38 35.79 -5.87
C ASN A 15 24.20 35.51 -7.12
N THR A 16 24.17 36.44 -8.07
CA THR A 16 25.12 36.50 -9.17
C THR A 16 26.25 37.41 -8.81
N THR A 17 27.44 36.87 -8.55
CA THR A 17 28.70 37.56 -8.68
C THR A 17 29.34 37.18 -10.00
N ASP A 18 29.43 38.14 -10.89
CA ASP A 18 30.26 38.09 -12.08
C ASP A 18 31.73 37.86 -11.71
N ASN A 19 32.39 36.91 -12.36
CA ASN A 19 33.80 37.04 -12.71
C ASN A 19 34.12 36.22 -13.97
N GLN A 20 34.71 36.94 -14.89
CA GLN A 20 35.28 36.51 -16.17
C GLN A 20 36.37 35.48 -15.93
N VAL A 21 36.36 34.41 -16.75
CA VAL A 21 37.45 33.45 -16.83
C VAL A 21 38.12 33.57 -18.18
N THR A 22 39.36 34.02 -18.10
CA THR A 22 40.38 33.81 -19.16
C THR A 22 41.08 32.46 -18.92
N ALA A 23 41.14 31.68 -19.93
CA ALA A 23 41.83 30.40 -19.99
C ALA A 23 43.36 30.57 -19.95
N GLN A 24 44.02 29.73 -19.12
CA GLN A 24 45.36 29.21 -19.48
C GLN A 24 45.65 27.86 -18.84
N VAL A 25 46.16 26.99 -19.69
CA VAL A 25 46.66 25.63 -19.46
C VAL A 25 48.02 25.66 -18.79
N LYS A 26 48.33 24.77 -17.83
CA LYS A 26 49.50 23.89 -17.75
C LYS A 26 49.80 23.25 -16.41
N ALA A 27 49.98 21.94 -16.48
CA ALA A 27 51.02 21.07 -15.90
C ALA A 27 51.00 20.71 -14.41
N GLU A 28 50.85 19.40 -14.18
CA GLU A 28 51.41 18.63 -13.04
C GLU A 28 52.97 18.87 -12.92
N PRO A 29 53.58 18.59 -11.73
CA PRO A 29 53.88 17.22 -11.37
C PRO A 29 54.08 16.86 -9.86
N THR A 30 53.94 15.53 -9.63
CA THR A 30 54.79 14.62 -8.79
C THR A 30 55.00 14.81 -7.29
N VAL A 31 54.57 13.76 -6.59
CA VAL A 31 55.24 12.81 -5.66
C VAL A 31 56.26 13.37 -4.63
N ALA A 32 56.01 13.04 -3.33
CA ALA A 32 57.01 12.47 -2.43
C ALA A 32 56.43 12.01 -1.08
N LYS A 33 56.55 10.75 -0.77
CA LYS A 33 56.81 10.15 0.58
C LYS A 33 58.34 10.12 0.76
N PRO A 34 58.91 9.73 1.91
CA PRO A 34 58.57 9.60 3.33
C PRO A 34 59.68 10.10 4.27
N ALA A 35 59.56 10.03 5.61
CA ALA A 35 60.62 9.64 6.58
C ALA A 35 60.14 9.85 8.03
N THR A 36 60.05 8.87 8.75
CA THR A 36 60.73 8.19 9.87
C THR A 36 61.63 9.01 10.82
N ARG A 37 61.52 8.60 12.09
CA ARG A 37 62.49 8.66 13.25
C ARG A 37 62.21 9.82 14.22
N THR A 38 62.36 9.60 15.49
CA THR A 38 62.73 8.58 16.51
C THR A 38 62.67 9.23 17.89
N ALA A 39 62.32 8.44 18.90
CA ALA A 39 62.90 8.27 20.23
C ALA A 39 62.86 9.50 21.17
N ALA A 40 62.76 9.41 22.43
CA ALA A 40 62.93 8.57 23.57
C ALA A 40 62.42 9.39 24.75
N ALA A 41 62.19 9.01 25.90
CA ALA A 41 62.47 8.01 26.88
C ALA A 41 61.89 8.43 28.22
N GLU A 42 61.69 7.47 29.05
CA GLU A 42 61.88 7.35 30.51
C GLU A 42 60.79 7.95 31.41
N GLY A 43 60.35 7.28 32.42
CA GLY A 43 60.77 6.22 33.29
C GLY A 43 59.65 5.89 34.27
N GLU A 44 59.59 4.66 34.62
CA GLU A 44 59.78 4.02 35.90
C GLU A 44 58.78 4.34 37.03
N HIS A 45 58.24 3.44 37.78
CA HIS A 45 58.49 2.23 38.49
C HIS A 45 57.21 1.82 39.21
N LYS A 46 56.84 0.65 39.52
CA LYS A 46 57.23 -0.63 40.12
C LYS A 46 55.99 -1.43 40.44
N GLN A 47 55.87 -2.65 40.01
CA GLN A 47 55.94 -3.95 40.68
C GLN A 47 55.16 -4.12 41.99
N THR A 48 54.32 -5.19 42.00
CA THR A 48 54.52 -6.50 42.67
C THR A 48 53.28 -7.38 42.41
N ARG A 49 53.34 -8.49 41.78
CA ARG A 49 53.64 -9.93 42.06
C ARG A 49 53.00 -10.50 43.33
N ARG A 50 52.14 -11.54 43.10
CA ARG A 50 52.19 -12.94 43.61
C ARG A 50 50.87 -13.63 43.30
N ARG A 51 50.80 -14.71 42.48
CA ARG A 51 51.13 -16.15 42.66
C ARG A 51 50.56 -16.69 43.96
N THR A 52 49.68 -17.70 43.95
CA THR A 52 49.92 -19.17 43.82
C THR A 52 48.54 -19.84 44.03
N ASN A 53 48.12 -20.74 43.22
CA ASN A 53 48.31 -22.19 43.18
C ASN A 53 47.47 -23.03 44.17
N THR A 54 46.76 -23.96 43.55
CA THR A 54 46.60 -25.40 43.82
C THR A 54 45.62 -25.87 44.89
N ARG A 55 44.64 -26.69 44.54
CA ARG A 55 44.69 -28.15 44.59
C ARG A 55 43.31 -28.79 44.57
N ARG A 56 43.13 -29.78 43.69
CA ARG A 56 42.28 -30.94 43.89
C ARG A 56 42.86 -31.86 44.94
N PRO A 57 42.14 -32.79 45.61
CA PRO A 57 41.91 -34.15 45.12
C PRO A 57 40.48 -34.67 45.45
N ALA A 58 39.86 -35.56 44.72
CA ALA A 58 40.04 -37.04 44.52
C ALA A 58 39.50 -37.92 45.65
N GLY A 59 38.76 -38.92 45.27
CA GLY A 59 38.41 -40.14 45.98
C GLY A 59 37.02 -40.63 45.60
N GLU A 60 36.88 -41.58 44.69
CA GLU A 60 36.90 -43.05 44.77
C GLU A 60 35.62 -43.57 45.42
N GLY A 61 34.95 -44.55 44.94
CA GLY A 61 35.17 -45.76 44.28
C GLY A 61 33.87 -46.41 43.83
N ARG A 62 33.97 -47.18 42.77
CA ARG A 62 33.95 -48.63 42.64
C ARG A 62 32.65 -49.30 43.02
N THR A 63 32.08 -50.21 42.31
CA THR A 63 32.36 -51.25 41.33
C THR A 63 31.07 -51.99 41.05
N ARG A 64 30.76 -52.57 40.01
CA ARG A 64 31.05 -53.74 39.15
C ARG A 64 29.79 -54.05 38.33
N GLN A 65 29.90 -54.22 37.08
CA GLN A 65 30.10 -55.39 36.22
C GLN A 65 29.01 -56.47 36.33
N HIS A 66 28.33 -56.80 35.24
CA HIS A 66 28.48 -57.95 34.33
C HIS A 66 27.37 -57.79 33.22
N ALA A 67 27.66 -57.81 32.01
CA ALA A 67 28.18 -58.74 31.04
C ALA A 67 27.12 -59.62 30.39
N ALA A 68 27.04 -59.42 29.07
CA ALA A 68 26.99 -60.40 27.99
C ALA A 68 25.71 -61.22 27.74
N GLY A 69 25.36 -61.32 26.49
CA GLY A 69 24.60 -62.41 25.90
C GLY A 69 23.99 -62.07 24.54
N GLU A 70 24.74 -62.46 23.54
CA GLU A 70 24.37 -62.52 22.10
C GLU A 70 23.20 -63.48 21.84
N GLY A 71 22.53 -63.34 20.71
CA GLY A 71 21.64 -64.39 20.15
C GLY A 71 20.82 -63.97 18.96
N GLU A 72 21.33 -64.29 17.80
CA GLU A 72 20.73 -64.27 16.48
C GLU A 72 19.47 -65.13 16.37
N GLY A 73 18.63 -64.88 15.36
CA GLY A 73 17.81 -65.91 14.79
C GLY A 73 16.43 -65.53 14.20
N THR A 74 16.44 -65.13 12.95
CA THR A 74 15.69 -65.68 11.78
C THR A 74 14.20 -66.05 11.88
N THR A 75 13.43 -65.43 10.98
CA THR A 75 12.46 -65.95 9.99
C THR A 75 11.11 -66.58 10.38
N ARG A 76 10.18 -66.19 9.55
CA ARG A 76 8.98 -66.88 8.94
C ARG A 76 7.58 -66.51 9.38
N GLN A 77 6.94 -65.83 8.46
CA GLN A 77 5.68 -66.18 7.72
C GLN A 77 4.66 -67.11 8.38
N ARG A 78 3.40 -66.69 8.37
CA ARG A 78 2.19 -67.34 7.77
C ARG A 78 0.93 -66.78 8.40
N ARG A 79 0.01 -66.18 7.58
CA ARG A 79 -1.20 -66.72 6.96
C ARG A 79 -2.14 -67.41 7.92
N THR A 80 -3.38 -66.99 8.07
CA THR A 80 -4.59 -67.46 7.38
C THR A 80 -5.84 -66.98 8.13
N ASN A 81 -6.80 -66.36 7.41
CA ASN A 81 -8.13 -66.86 7.11
C ASN A 81 -9.03 -67.13 8.33
N THR A 82 -10.27 -66.82 8.39
CA THR A 82 -11.42 -66.91 7.48
C THR A 82 -12.70 -66.44 8.19
N ARG A 83 -13.61 -65.91 7.45
CA ARG A 83 -15.03 -66.21 7.18
C ARG A 83 -16.01 -65.76 8.26
N THR A 84 -17.20 -65.35 8.00
CA THR A 84 -18.25 -65.43 6.97
C THR A 84 -19.48 -64.70 7.50
N ASN A 85 -20.38 -64.16 6.94
CA ASN A 85 -21.46 -64.32 5.98
C ASN A 85 -22.47 -63.19 6.24
N ALA A 86 -23.40 -62.77 5.51
CA ALA A 86 -23.95 -62.99 4.21
C ALA A 86 -25.29 -62.20 4.09
N ASN A 87 -25.66 -61.98 2.91
CA ASN A 87 -26.99 -61.79 2.30
C ASN A 87 -27.49 -60.37 2.19
N GLY A 88 -27.98 -59.93 1.08
CA GLY A 88 -28.46 -60.36 -0.21
C GLY A 88 -29.35 -59.23 -0.72
N GLY A 89 -29.57 -58.93 -1.91
CA GLY A 89 -29.68 -59.47 -3.14
C GLY A 89 -30.28 -58.49 -4.16
N ARG A 90 -29.85 -58.68 -5.38
CA ARG A 90 -30.59 -58.67 -6.68
C ARG A 90 -31.17 -57.33 -7.17
N THR A 91 -31.07 -56.95 -8.41
CA THR A 91 -30.80 -57.49 -9.77
C THR A 91 -30.97 -56.28 -10.71
N ASN A 92 -30.45 -56.09 -11.81
CA ASN A 92 -30.03 -56.68 -13.04
C ASN A 92 -29.78 -55.57 -14.07
N THR A 93 -28.76 -55.69 -14.78
CA THR A 93 -28.44 -56.02 -16.19
C THR A 93 -28.74 -54.87 -17.19
N THR A 94 -27.93 -54.57 -18.18
CA THR A 94 -27.05 -55.27 -19.12
C THR A 94 -26.28 -54.24 -19.95
N ARG A 95 -24.96 -54.39 -20.15
CA ARG A 95 -24.23 -54.80 -21.39
C ARG A 95 -24.43 -53.88 -22.61
N ARG A 96 -23.46 -53.48 -23.37
CA ARG A 96 -22.22 -54.04 -23.97
C ARG A 96 -21.48 -52.91 -24.72
N THR A 97 -20.20 -52.77 -24.56
CA THR A 97 -19.05 -53.26 -25.35
C THR A 97 -18.80 -52.65 -26.73
N ASN A 98 -17.61 -52.15 -26.82
CA ASN A 98 -16.49 -52.43 -27.76
C ASN A 98 -16.37 -51.46 -28.93
N THR A 99 -15.27 -51.02 -29.26
CA THR A 99 -13.85 -51.27 -29.45
C THR A 99 -13.33 -50.57 -30.73
N ARG A 100 -12.17 -49.97 -30.59
CA ARG A 100 -11.03 -49.99 -31.54
C ARG A 100 -11.11 -49.32 -32.93
N ARG A 101 -10.23 -48.40 -33.15
CA ARG A 101 -8.91 -48.40 -33.81
C ARG A 101 -8.79 -47.63 -35.14
N ASN A 102 -7.71 -46.84 -35.19
CA ASN A 102 -6.78 -46.57 -36.29
C ASN A 102 -7.32 -45.80 -37.50
N ALA A 103 -6.71 -44.82 -37.95
CA ALA A 103 -5.35 -44.45 -38.36
C ALA A 103 -5.41 -43.73 -39.71
N GLU A 104 -4.52 -42.77 -39.85
CA GLU A 104 -3.80 -42.35 -41.06
C GLU A 104 -4.44 -41.41 -42.12
N GLN A 105 -3.73 -40.31 -42.20
CA GLN A 105 -3.14 -39.63 -43.40
C GLN A 105 -4.09 -38.99 -44.44
N GLY A 106 -3.66 -37.76 -44.79
CA GLY A 106 -3.81 -37.27 -46.13
C GLY A 106 -4.03 -35.75 -46.25
N GLU A 107 -2.96 -35.08 -46.48
CA GLU A 107 -2.70 -33.87 -47.27
C GLU A 107 -3.86 -33.18 -48.01
N GLY A 108 -3.79 -31.81 -48.04
CA GLY A 108 -4.05 -31.15 -49.27
C GLY A 108 -4.93 -29.90 -49.27
N GLN A 109 -4.27 -28.73 -49.26
CA GLN A 109 -4.57 -27.55 -50.12
C GLN A 109 -5.88 -26.76 -49.99
N GLU A 110 -5.66 -25.51 -49.59
CA GLU A 110 -5.95 -24.24 -50.31
C GLU A 110 -7.39 -23.76 -50.53
N ARG A 111 -7.54 -22.50 -50.14
CA ARG A 111 -8.32 -21.38 -50.74
C ARG A 111 -9.82 -21.23 -50.38
N THR A 112 -10.22 -20.21 -49.81
CA THR A 112 -10.66 -18.90 -50.30
C THR A 112 -11.74 -18.27 -49.38
N GLU A 113 -11.60 -16.99 -49.25
CA GLU A 113 -12.50 -16.00 -48.70
C GLU A 113 -14.00 -16.20 -48.99
N ARG A 114 -14.83 -15.78 -48.04
CA ARG A 114 -15.98 -14.85 -48.24
C ARG A 114 -16.77 -14.60 -46.94
N LYS A 115 -16.82 -13.38 -46.51
CA LYS A 115 -17.98 -12.73 -45.87
C LYS A 115 -19.10 -12.64 -46.93
N PRO A 116 -20.36 -12.32 -46.62
CA PRO A 116 -21.11 -11.89 -45.44
C PRO A 116 -22.57 -12.42 -45.36
N ARG A 117 -23.35 -12.04 -44.39
CA ARG A 117 -24.67 -11.39 -44.53
C ARG A 117 -25.53 -11.47 -43.27
N GLN A 118 -26.08 -10.33 -42.92
CA GLN A 118 -27.21 -10.10 -42.04
C GLN A 118 -28.47 -10.81 -42.49
N THR A 119 -29.36 -11.24 -41.53
CA THR A 119 -30.83 -11.31 -41.65
C THR A 119 -31.42 -11.27 -40.25
N ARG A 120 -32.08 -10.19 -39.86
CA ARG A 120 -33.50 -9.87 -39.81
C ARG A 120 -34.40 -10.85 -39.05
N ALA A 121 -35.04 -10.26 -38.01
CA ALA A 121 -36.11 -10.78 -37.18
C ALA A 121 -37.43 -11.17 -37.95
N PRO A 122 -38.37 -11.84 -37.31
CA PRO A 122 -39.77 -11.59 -37.59
C PRO A 122 -40.62 -11.13 -36.40
N ARG A 123 -41.62 -10.39 -36.78
CA ARG A 123 -42.71 -9.75 -36.06
C ARG A 123 -43.92 -10.73 -35.92
N GLY A 124 -44.80 -10.39 -34.98
CA GLY A 124 -46.22 -10.70 -34.89
C GLY A 124 -46.62 -11.16 -33.50
N GLU A 125 -47.71 -10.84 -32.84
CA GLU A 125 -48.96 -10.18 -33.25
C GLU A 125 -49.74 -9.70 -32.02
N ARG A 126 -50.56 -8.76 -32.19
CA ARG A 126 -51.68 -8.07 -31.58
C ARG A 126 -52.72 -8.91 -30.83
N SER A 127 -53.36 -8.26 -29.84
CA SER A 127 -54.83 -8.05 -29.71
C SER A 127 -55.06 -7.06 -28.55
N GLU A 128 -55.58 -5.93 -28.71
CA GLU A 128 -56.93 -5.35 -28.83
C GLU A 128 -57.87 -5.62 -27.66
N ASN A 129 -58.31 -4.59 -27.05
CA ASN A 129 -59.67 -4.01 -26.93
C ASN A 129 -59.91 -3.46 -25.54
N THR A 130 -60.62 -2.40 -25.22
CA THR A 130 -61.58 -1.50 -25.84
C THR A 130 -61.97 -0.40 -24.81
N ARG A 131 -62.18 0.82 -25.30
CA ARG A 131 -63.26 1.80 -25.05
C ARG A 131 -63.70 2.14 -23.60
N ASN A 132 -63.97 3.31 -23.20
CA ASN A 132 -64.79 4.45 -23.68
C ASN A 132 -64.79 5.48 -22.53
N THR A 133 -65.06 6.73 -22.53
CA THR A 133 -65.72 7.76 -23.33
C THR A 133 -65.74 9.07 -22.53
N ARG A 134 -65.61 10.19 -23.27
CA ARG A 134 -66.31 11.50 -23.17
C ARG A 134 -66.47 12.19 -21.80
N SER A 135 -66.37 13.45 -21.63
CA SER A 135 -66.55 14.64 -22.47
C SER A 135 -66.40 15.92 -21.63
N ASN A 136 -65.82 16.92 -22.12
CA ASN A 136 -66.42 18.20 -22.61
C ASN A 136 -66.34 19.43 -21.69
N ASN A 137 -65.83 20.48 -22.31
CA ASN A 137 -66.20 21.87 -22.32
C ASN A 137 -65.74 22.84 -21.23
N GLY A 138 -65.07 23.86 -21.70
CA GLY A 138 -65.44 25.22 -21.32
C GLY A 138 -64.30 26.26 -21.29
N ARG A 139 -64.04 26.85 -22.43
CA ARG A 139 -63.72 28.24 -22.75
C ARG A 139 -63.13 29.23 -21.72
N ASN A 140 -62.06 29.84 -22.19
CA ASN A 140 -61.79 31.33 -22.31
C ASN A 140 -60.92 31.93 -21.21
N SER A 141 -59.82 32.53 -21.46
CA SER A 141 -59.40 33.73 -22.18
C SER A 141 -58.00 34.17 -21.72
N GLN A 142 -57.20 34.47 -22.69
CA GLN A 142 -56.12 35.45 -22.75
C GLN A 142 -55.45 35.92 -21.45
N ASN A 143 -54.15 35.62 -21.30
CA ASN A 143 -53.15 36.69 -21.26
C ASN A 143 -51.76 36.19 -21.60
N ARG A 144 -51.07 36.94 -22.45
CA ARG A 144 -49.67 36.77 -22.85
C ARG A 144 -48.79 37.08 -21.67
N ASN A 145 -47.84 36.21 -21.38
CA ASN A 145 -46.47 36.67 -21.10
C ASN A 145 -45.46 35.54 -21.29
N ASN A 146 -44.39 35.89 -21.95
CA ASN A 146 -43.21 35.09 -22.22
C ASN A 146 -42.59 34.54 -20.92
N ASN A 147 -42.41 33.23 -20.87
CA ASN A 147 -41.30 32.66 -20.12
C ASN A 147 -40.92 31.28 -20.67
N ARG A 148 -39.68 31.15 -21.06
CA ARG A 148 -39.03 29.93 -21.51
C ARG A 148 -39.14 28.83 -20.43
N PRO A 149 -39.35 27.57 -20.78
CA PRO A 149 -39.25 26.48 -19.81
C PRO A 149 -37.80 26.20 -19.52
N ASN A 150 -37.35 26.52 -18.31
CA ASN A 150 -36.17 25.96 -17.69
C ASN A 150 -36.43 24.49 -17.42
N ASN A 151 -35.74 23.63 -18.16
CA ASN A 151 -35.68 22.20 -17.92
C ASN A 151 -34.80 21.99 -16.70
N ARG A 152 -35.36 22.14 -15.50
CA ARG A 152 -34.76 21.65 -14.26
C ARG A 152 -35.01 20.16 -14.17
N SER A 153 -34.01 19.38 -14.56
CA SER A 153 -33.91 18.01 -14.08
C SER A 153 -33.85 18.07 -12.54
N THR A 154 -34.89 17.60 -11.92
CA THR A 154 -34.90 17.36 -10.47
C THR A 154 -33.97 16.18 -10.18
N ASN A 155 -32.70 16.47 -10.09
CA ASN A 155 -31.78 15.64 -9.34
C ASN A 155 -32.20 15.82 -7.86
N ARG A 156 -32.98 14.89 -7.36
CA ARG A 156 -33.13 14.71 -5.91
C ARG A 156 -31.77 14.18 -5.39
N ASN A 157 -30.85 15.09 -5.12
CA ASN A 157 -29.79 14.84 -4.18
C ASN A 157 -30.47 14.55 -2.84
N ASN A 158 -30.44 13.31 -2.41
CA ASN A 158 -30.49 12.98 -1.00
C ASN A 158 -29.21 13.58 -0.38
N GLN A 159 -29.22 14.87 -0.10
CA GLN A 159 -28.28 15.44 0.85
C GLN A 159 -28.78 14.93 2.21
N GLU A 160 -28.13 13.88 2.71
CA GLU A 160 -28.19 13.56 4.14
C GLU A 160 -27.87 14.85 4.90
N ALA A 161 -28.62 15.13 5.95
CA ALA A 161 -28.33 16.26 6.83
C ALA A 161 -26.86 16.20 7.26
N PRO A 162 -26.17 17.35 7.40
CA PRO A 162 -24.78 17.37 7.84
C PRO A 162 -24.69 16.55 9.13
N VAL A 163 -23.91 15.44 9.09
CA VAL A 163 -23.67 14.62 10.27
C VAL A 163 -22.80 15.46 11.20
N GLU A 164 -23.33 15.77 12.39
CA GLU A 164 -22.58 16.47 13.42
C GLU A 164 -21.39 15.59 13.85
N LEU A 165 -20.19 16.14 13.72
CA LEU A 165 -18.97 15.44 14.13
C LEU A 165 -18.86 15.46 15.65
N VAL A 166 -18.59 14.28 16.22
CA VAL A 166 -18.33 14.13 17.64
C VAL A 166 -16.87 14.49 17.90
N GLY A 167 -16.64 15.61 18.56
CA GLY A 167 -15.32 15.99 19.08
C GLY A 167 -15.03 15.33 20.42
N ARG A 168 -14.13 15.93 21.20
CA ARG A 168 -13.81 15.45 22.55
C ARG A 168 -15.05 15.49 23.45
N THR A 169 -15.46 14.33 23.93
CA THR A 169 -16.56 14.21 24.92
C THR A 169 -16.11 14.63 26.31
N PRO A 170 -16.99 15.18 27.18
CA PRO A 170 -16.70 15.39 28.59
C PRO A 170 -16.28 14.10 29.28
N ASN A 171 -15.46 14.20 30.35
CA ASN A 171 -15.06 13.03 31.12
C ASN A 171 -16.29 12.34 31.73
N GLY A 172 -16.35 11.02 31.65
CA GLY A 172 -17.46 10.21 32.11
C GLY A 172 -18.69 10.14 31.19
N ALA A 173 -18.69 10.86 30.03
CA ALA A 173 -19.79 10.76 29.06
C ALA A 173 -19.93 9.37 28.44
N ASN A 174 -18.83 8.63 28.37
CA ASN A 174 -18.76 7.28 27.81
C ASN A 174 -18.80 6.17 28.86
N LYS A 175 -19.24 6.48 30.10
CA LYS A 175 -19.26 5.49 31.17
C LYS A 175 -20.09 4.25 30.79
N GLY A 176 -19.49 3.07 30.98
CA GLY A 176 -20.09 1.79 30.60
C GLY A 176 -20.23 1.56 29.11
N LYS A 177 -19.47 2.27 28.28
CA LYS A 177 -19.48 2.14 26.84
C LYS A 177 -18.10 1.73 26.31
N PHE A 178 -18.13 0.89 25.29
CA PHE A 178 -16.97 0.55 24.48
C PHE A 178 -17.21 1.02 23.05
N GLN A 179 -16.26 1.77 22.49
CA GLN A 179 -16.37 2.35 21.16
C GLN A 179 -15.21 1.89 20.29
N ILE A 180 -15.52 1.53 19.06
CA ILE A 180 -14.56 1.21 17.99
C ILE A 180 -14.69 2.30 16.95
N ILE A 181 -13.59 3.00 16.64
CA ILE A 181 -13.59 4.15 15.74
C ILE A 181 -12.45 4.00 14.74
N PRO A 182 -12.69 3.41 13.56
CA PRO A 182 -11.69 3.36 12.50
C PRO A 182 -11.42 4.77 11.94
N LEU A 183 -10.15 5.18 11.88
CA LEU A 183 -9.71 6.42 11.23
C LEU A 183 -9.14 6.16 9.83
N GLY A 184 -8.84 4.90 9.52
CA GLY A 184 -8.37 4.41 8.23
C GLY A 184 -8.64 2.91 8.07
N GLY A 185 -8.51 2.38 6.83
CA GLY A 185 -8.70 0.97 6.52
C GLY A 185 -10.14 0.55 6.21
N LEU A 186 -11.11 1.46 6.22
CA LEU A 186 -12.48 1.19 5.78
C LEU A 186 -12.78 1.89 4.45
N GLY A 187 -13.24 1.11 3.46
CA GLY A 187 -13.50 1.62 2.11
C GLY A 187 -12.25 1.85 1.27
N GLU A 188 -11.09 1.48 1.79
CA GLU A 188 -9.77 1.64 1.20
C GLU A 188 -8.83 0.52 1.66
N ILE A 189 -7.68 0.36 0.98
CA ILE A 189 -6.57 -0.47 1.43
C ILE A 189 -5.44 0.47 1.84
N GLY A 190 -4.93 0.28 3.06
CA GLY A 190 -3.90 1.13 3.67
C GLY A 190 -4.44 2.12 4.69
N LYS A 191 -3.56 2.93 5.27
CA LYS A 191 -3.84 3.87 6.38
C LYS A 191 -4.53 3.24 7.58
N ASN A 192 -4.27 1.95 7.85
CA ASN A 192 -4.93 1.25 8.94
C ASN A 192 -4.66 1.93 10.28
N MET A 193 -5.72 2.39 10.90
CA MET A 193 -5.70 3.01 12.22
C MET A 193 -7.09 2.91 12.84
N THR A 194 -7.20 2.25 13.99
CA THR A 194 -8.46 2.08 14.68
C THR A 194 -8.31 2.44 16.16
N ILE A 195 -9.23 3.21 16.67
CA ILE A 195 -9.33 3.55 18.10
C ILE A 195 -10.26 2.55 18.78
N PHE A 196 -9.79 1.98 19.87
CA PHE A 196 -10.56 1.22 20.84
C PHE A 196 -10.67 2.06 22.11
N GLN A 197 -11.85 2.56 22.39
CA GLN A 197 -12.10 3.42 23.55
C GLN A 197 -13.05 2.73 24.52
N TYR A 198 -12.57 2.43 25.71
CA TYR A 198 -13.40 2.01 26.82
C TYR A 198 -13.52 3.14 27.83
N GLU A 199 -14.72 3.66 27.99
CA GLU A 199 -14.99 4.87 28.80
C GLU A 199 -14.09 6.04 28.32
N ASP A 200 -13.18 6.52 29.17
CA ASP A 200 -12.25 7.62 28.87
C ASP A 200 -10.84 7.13 28.51
N GLU A 201 -10.61 5.84 28.36
CA GLU A 201 -9.31 5.26 28.01
C GLU A 201 -9.26 4.84 26.54
N ILE A 202 -8.26 5.31 25.84
CA ILE A 202 -8.06 5.08 24.41
C ILE A 202 -6.84 4.19 24.18
N ILE A 203 -7.02 3.15 23.37
CA ILE A 203 -5.94 2.34 22.78
C ILE A 203 -6.04 2.50 21.27
N VAL A 204 -4.94 2.81 20.62
CA VAL A 204 -4.85 2.91 19.15
C VAL A 204 -4.29 1.61 18.61
N LEU A 205 -4.98 0.97 17.69
CA LEU A 205 -4.50 -0.20 16.97
C LEU A 205 -4.02 0.24 15.58
N ASP A 206 -2.76 -0.01 15.31
CA ASP A 206 -2.02 0.35 14.11
C ASP A 206 -1.93 1.87 13.85
N SER A 207 -1.02 2.25 13.01
CA SER A 207 -0.81 3.62 12.55
C SER A 207 -0.14 3.56 11.17
N GLY A 208 -0.94 3.25 10.16
CA GLY A 208 -0.48 2.97 8.81
C GLY A 208 -0.48 4.17 7.89
N LEU A 209 0.19 4.03 6.76
CA LEU A 209 0.12 4.95 5.63
C LEU A 209 -0.57 4.28 4.43
N ALA A 210 -0.90 5.08 3.43
CA ALA A 210 -1.21 4.61 2.07
C ALA A 210 -0.29 5.31 1.07
N PHE A 211 -0.05 4.66 -0.06
CA PHE A 211 0.63 5.29 -1.19
C PHE A 211 -0.36 6.15 -1.98
N PRO A 212 0.08 7.30 -2.53
CA PRO A 212 -0.80 8.16 -3.32
C PRO A 212 -1.22 7.47 -4.61
N SER A 213 -2.45 7.75 -5.06
CA SER A 213 -2.92 7.37 -6.39
C SER A 213 -2.26 8.23 -7.49
N GLU A 214 -2.32 7.78 -8.75
CA GLU A 214 -1.69 8.47 -9.89
C GLU A 214 -2.18 9.92 -10.08
N ASP A 215 -3.35 10.25 -9.59
CA ASP A 215 -3.94 11.59 -9.64
C ASP A 215 -3.48 12.52 -8.50
N MET A 216 -2.82 12.00 -7.47
CA MET A 216 -2.25 12.78 -6.35
C MET A 216 -0.84 13.28 -6.66
N LEU A 217 -0.71 14.11 -7.70
CA LEU A 217 0.58 14.57 -8.21
C LEU A 217 1.43 15.26 -7.14
N GLY A 218 2.65 14.74 -6.94
CA GLY A 218 3.65 15.28 -6.01
C GLY A 218 3.39 14.99 -4.54
N VAL A 219 2.42 14.11 -4.21
CA VAL A 219 2.25 13.57 -2.85
C VAL A 219 3.15 12.36 -2.70
N ASP A 220 3.93 12.30 -1.62
CA ASP A 220 4.82 11.18 -1.34
C ASP A 220 4.08 10.03 -0.63
N ILE A 221 3.29 10.36 0.40
CA ILE A 221 2.50 9.40 1.18
C ILE A 221 1.21 10.05 1.68
N VAL A 222 0.25 9.21 2.02
CA VAL A 222 -1.03 9.61 2.62
C VAL A 222 -1.16 8.99 4.01
N ILE A 223 -1.43 9.79 5.04
CA ILE A 223 -1.62 9.31 6.41
C ILE A 223 -3.05 9.58 6.89
N PRO A 224 -3.55 8.84 7.89
CA PRO A 224 -4.88 9.09 8.46
C PRO A 224 -4.93 10.45 9.16
N ASP A 225 -6.11 11.04 9.20
CA ASP A 225 -6.38 12.22 10.03
C ASP A 225 -6.40 11.81 11.51
N MET A 226 -5.40 12.28 12.25
CA MET A 226 -5.16 11.94 13.66
C MET A 226 -5.78 12.96 14.63
N SER A 227 -6.55 13.92 14.14
CA SER A 227 -7.08 15.04 14.94
C SER A 227 -7.80 14.57 16.19
N TYR A 228 -8.66 13.55 16.08
CA TYR A 228 -9.37 13.00 17.24
C TYR A 228 -8.42 12.44 18.32
N ILE A 229 -7.34 11.77 17.91
CA ILE A 229 -6.35 11.22 18.86
C ILE A 229 -5.60 12.37 19.53
N ILE A 230 -5.21 13.39 18.78
CA ILE A 230 -4.44 14.55 19.27
C ILE A 230 -5.29 15.38 20.26
N GLU A 231 -6.56 15.58 19.97
CA GLU A 231 -7.52 16.24 20.87
C GLU A 231 -7.76 15.49 22.19
N ASN A 232 -7.59 14.16 22.16
CA ASN A 232 -7.78 13.27 23.30
C ASN A 232 -6.47 12.66 23.82
N LYS A 233 -5.31 13.25 23.52
CA LYS A 233 -3.99 12.66 23.80
C LYS A 233 -3.74 12.29 25.28
N ASP A 234 -4.35 12.97 26.20
CA ASP A 234 -4.30 12.69 27.64
C ASP A 234 -5.03 11.39 28.02
N ARG A 235 -5.94 10.92 27.18
CA ARG A 235 -6.70 9.66 27.35
C ARG A 235 -6.03 8.47 26.67
N VAL A 236 -5.05 8.70 25.77
CA VAL A 236 -4.36 7.65 25.04
C VAL A 236 -3.43 6.90 25.99
N LYS A 237 -3.70 5.61 26.20
CA LYS A 237 -2.93 4.74 27.09
C LYS A 237 -1.82 4.02 26.37
N ALA A 238 -2.03 3.64 25.11
CA ALA A 238 -1.06 2.91 24.31
C ALA A 238 -1.40 2.94 22.83
N VAL A 239 -0.38 2.65 22.02
CA VAL A 239 -0.51 2.17 20.64
C VAL A 239 -0.14 0.69 20.61
N VAL A 240 -0.90 -0.11 19.87
CA VAL A 240 -0.70 -1.55 19.69
C VAL A 240 -0.54 -1.81 18.20
N ILE A 241 0.45 -2.60 17.79
CA ILE A 241 0.74 -2.87 16.38
C ILE A 241 0.53 -4.34 16.08
N THR A 242 -0.22 -4.63 15.02
CA THR A 242 -0.51 -5.99 14.55
C THR A 242 0.68 -6.62 13.83
N HIS A 243 1.30 -5.88 12.90
CA HIS A 243 2.45 -6.34 12.12
C HIS A 243 3.20 -5.17 11.46
N GLY A 244 4.31 -5.47 10.77
CA GLY A 244 5.29 -4.48 10.32
C GLY A 244 5.15 -3.94 8.89
N HIS A 245 4.01 -4.07 8.22
CA HIS A 245 3.78 -3.45 6.92
C HIS A 245 3.58 -1.93 7.03
N GLU A 246 3.89 -1.21 5.96
CA GLU A 246 3.80 0.26 5.90
C GLU A 246 2.39 0.78 6.17
N ASP A 247 1.39 0.08 5.69
CA ASP A 247 -0.01 0.41 5.89
C ASP A 247 -0.53 0.13 7.31
N HIS A 248 0.37 -0.36 8.22
CA HIS A 248 0.12 -0.55 9.65
C HIS A 248 1.09 0.22 10.57
N ILE A 249 2.32 0.54 10.10
CA ILE A 249 3.30 1.28 10.92
C ILE A 249 3.80 2.58 10.28
N GLY A 250 3.44 2.85 9.01
CA GLY A 250 4.08 3.90 8.22
C GLY A 250 3.83 5.32 8.72
N SER A 251 2.69 5.58 9.38
CA SER A 251 2.40 6.89 9.96
C SER A 251 2.72 6.99 11.45
N LEU A 252 3.20 5.91 12.09
CA LEU A 252 3.42 5.87 13.53
C LEU A 252 4.40 6.95 14.02
N ALA A 253 5.44 7.24 13.25
CA ALA A 253 6.40 8.27 13.63
C ALA A 253 5.79 9.68 13.64
N TYR A 254 4.79 9.95 12.80
CA TYR A 254 4.04 11.20 12.82
C TYR A 254 3.14 11.28 14.05
N LEU A 255 2.41 10.21 14.38
CA LEU A 255 1.59 10.14 15.57
C LEU A 255 2.42 10.33 16.85
N MET A 256 3.56 9.65 16.96
CA MET A 256 4.42 9.70 18.16
C MET A 256 5.17 11.02 18.36
N LYS A 257 5.12 11.95 17.41
CA LYS A 257 5.54 13.35 17.64
C LYS A 257 4.48 14.15 18.42
N GLU A 258 3.23 13.77 18.32
CA GLU A 258 2.09 14.49 18.91
C GLU A 258 1.66 13.91 20.26
N ILE A 259 1.88 12.59 20.47
CA ILE A 259 1.48 11.88 21.68
C ILE A 259 2.68 11.19 22.34
N ASN A 260 2.54 10.90 23.65
CA ASN A 260 3.58 10.21 24.42
C ASN A 260 2.94 9.06 25.22
N CYS A 261 3.00 7.85 24.66
CA CYS A 261 2.46 6.65 25.29
C CYS A 261 3.32 5.43 24.89
N PRO A 262 3.21 4.28 25.59
CA PRO A 262 3.83 3.02 25.18
C PRO A 262 3.33 2.57 23.81
N VAL A 263 4.22 1.94 23.02
CA VAL A 263 3.92 1.26 21.77
C VAL A 263 4.26 -0.22 21.93
N TYR A 264 3.28 -1.08 21.85
CA TYR A 264 3.42 -2.53 21.97
C TYR A 264 3.49 -3.16 20.57
N ALA A 265 4.56 -3.90 20.31
CA ALA A 265 4.79 -4.55 19.03
C ALA A 265 5.67 -5.80 19.21
N THR A 266 5.61 -6.73 18.25
CA THR A 266 6.48 -7.92 18.24
C THR A 266 7.93 -7.57 17.92
N ASN A 267 8.85 -8.52 18.11
CA ASN A 267 10.27 -8.24 18.04
C ASN A 267 10.75 -7.70 16.68
N LEU A 268 10.33 -8.32 15.58
CA LEU A 268 10.67 -7.83 14.24
C LEU A 268 10.08 -6.42 14.00
N VAL A 269 8.83 -6.25 14.39
CA VAL A 269 8.11 -4.98 14.21
C VAL A 269 8.74 -3.84 15.00
N CYS A 270 9.19 -4.10 16.24
CA CYS A 270 9.98 -3.13 17.03
C CYS A 270 11.24 -2.69 16.27
N GLY A 271 11.98 -3.62 15.66
CA GLY A 271 13.16 -3.27 14.86
C GLY A 271 12.83 -2.36 13.66
N LEU A 272 11.74 -2.65 12.94
CA LEU A 272 11.29 -1.83 11.83
C LEU A 272 10.85 -0.42 12.29
N ILE A 273 10.16 -0.33 13.42
CA ILE A 273 9.74 0.95 14.02
C ILE A 273 10.96 1.75 14.50
N GLU A 274 11.97 1.12 15.09
CA GLU A 274 13.22 1.78 15.49
C GLU A 274 13.90 2.47 14.32
N GLY A 275 13.96 1.82 13.15
CA GLY A 275 14.46 2.41 11.91
C GLY A 275 13.70 3.69 11.52
N LYS A 276 12.35 3.62 11.50
CA LYS A 276 11.48 4.77 11.21
C LYS A 276 11.62 5.89 12.24
N PHE A 277 11.67 5.55 13.51
CA PHE A 277 11.84 6.55 14.58
C PHE A 277 13.18 7.29 14.47
N LYS A 278 14.25 6.59 14.08
CA LYS A 278 15.54 7.18 13.79
C LYS A 278 15.46 8.20 12.66
N GLU A 279 14.82 7.87 11.55
CA GLU A 279 14.61 8.76 10.40
C GLU A 279 13.80 10.01 10.80
N HIS A 280 12.75 9.84 11.58
CA HIS A 280 11.86 10.92 12.02
C HIS A 280 12.29 11.61 13.33
N LYS A 281 13.44 11.22 13.92
CA LYS A 281 13.99 11.77 15.20
C LYS A 281 13.02 11.56 16.38
N VAL A 282 12.27 10.47 16.40
CA VAL A 282 11.43 10.05 17.51
C VAL A 282 12.23 9.13 18.44
N SER A 283 12.01 9.24 19.76
CA SER A 283 12.70 8.39 20.74
C SER A 283 12.11 6.98 20.76
N PRO A 284 12.91 5.91 20.63
CA PRO A 284 12.42 4.53 20.71
C PRO A 284 12.10 4.05 22.14
N LYS A 285 12.28 4.89 23.17
CA LYS A 285 12.06 4.51 24.58
C LYS A 285 10.63 4.10 24.90
N CYS A 286 9.65 4.50 24.08
CA CYS A 286 8.26 4.11 24.23
C CYS A 286 7.97 2.67 23.77
N LEU A 287 8.84 2.03 22.99
CA LEU A 287 8.64 0.68 22.48
C LEU A 287 8.64 -0.36 23.60
N ARG A 288 7.72 -1.29 23.50
CA ARG A 288 7.54 -2.45 24.40
C ARG A 288 7.41 -3.70 23.55
N THR A 289 8.42 -4.52 23.56
CA THR A 289 8.41 -5.79 22.82
C THR A 289 7.49 -6.79 23.50
N ILE A 290 6.59 -7.38 22.72
CA ILE A 290 5.70 -8.48 23.12
C ILE A 290 5.93 -9.68 22.20
N ALA A 291 5.40 -10.82 22.59
CA ALA A 291 5.33 -12.03 21.78
C ALA A 291 3.86 -12.46 21.58
N ALA A 292 3.63 -13.24 20.52
CA ALA A 292 2.33 -13.89 20.36
C ALA A 292 2.08 -14.82 21.57
N GLY A 293 0.88 -14.75 22.13
CA GLY A 293 0.49 -15.42 23.37
C GLY A 293 0.57 -14.52 24.61
N ASP A 294 1.23 -13.36 24.54
CA ASP A 294 1.26 -12.41 25.66
C ASP A 294 -0.10 -11.75 25.87
N GLU A 295 -0.38 -11.41 27.12
CA GLU A 295 -1.52 -10.57 27.55
C GLU A 295 -0.99 -9.39 28.38
N VAL A 296 -1.43 -8.18 28.05
CA VAL A 296 -0.98 -6.95 28.69
C VAL A 296 -2.20 -6.19 29.24
N GLN A 297 -2.15 -5.76 30.50
CA GLN A 297 -3.15 -4.87 31.06
C GLN A 297 -2.85 -3.43 30.67
N ILE A 298 -3.74 -2.79 29.91
CA ILE A 298 -3.63 -1.39 29.48
C ILE A 298 -4.84 -0.64 30.03
N GLY A 299 -4.66 0.08 31.13
CA GLY A 299 -5.75 0.69 31.85
C GLY A 299 -6.76 -0.38 32.33
N GLN A 300 -8.03 -0.21 31.96
CA GLN A 300 -9.11 -1.16 32.30
C GLN A 300 -9.26 -2.30 31.28
N VAL A 301 -8.54 -2.24 30.17
CA VAL A 301 -8.66 -3.21 29.07
C VAL A 301 -7.49 -4.18 29.12
N LYS A 302 -7.77 -5.48 29.05
CA LYS A 302 -6.75 -6.49 28.84
C LYS A 302 -6.59 -6.74 27.34
N VAL A 303 -5.38 -6.56 26.83
CA VAL A 303 -5.03 -6.75 25.43
C VAL A 303 -4.18 -8.01 25.26
N GLY A 304 -4.58 -8.91 24.39
CA GLY A 304 -3.84 -10.14 24.12
C GLY A 304 -3.52 -10.30 22.65
N PHE A 305 -2.44 -11.02 22.38
CA PHE A 305 -1.83 -11.17 21.05
C PHE A 305 -1.88 -12.63 20.62
N ILE A 306 -2.38 -12.89 19.41
CA ILE A 306 -2.56 -14.24 18.87
C ILE A 306 -1.72 -14.38 17.62
N GLN A 307 -0.90 -15.46 17.54
CA GLN A 307 -0.10 -15.73 16.35
C GLN A 307 -0.97 -15.90 15.12
N THR A 308 -0.68 -15.13 14.07
CA THR A 308 -1.25 -15.28 12.73
C THR A 308 -0.17 -15.52 11.68
N ASN A 309 -0.55 -15.90 10.47
CA ASN A 309 0.33 -15.94 9.31
C ASN A 309 -0.03 -14.83 8.35
N HIS A 310 0.98 -14.15 7.86
CA HIS A 310 0.86 -13.14 6.82
C HIS A 310 2.08 -13.19 5.89
N SER A 311 2.29 -12.19 5.04
CA SER A 311 3.48 -12.09 4.16
C SER A 311 4.74 -11.59 4.90
N ILE A 312 4.60 -11.11 6.12
CA ILE A 312 5.69 -10.73 7.02
C ILE A 312 5.64 -11.57 8.30
N PRO A 313 6.78 -12.03 8.84
CA PRO A 313 6.81 -12.74 10.12
C PRO A 313 6.33 -11.87 11.30
N ASP A 314 6.03 -12.52 12.41
CA ASP A 314 5.60 -11.87 13.67
C ASP A 314 4.28 -11.10 13.58
N SER A 315 3.40 -11.49 12.65
CA SER A 315 2.05 -10.92 12.57
C SER A 315 1.16 -11.48 13.68
N CYS A 316 0.34 -10.63 14.28
CA CYS A 316 -0.59 -10.98 15.34
C CYS A 316 -2.00 -10.45 15.08
N ALA A 317 -3.00 -11.27 15.41
CA ALA A 317 -4.31 -10.78 15.74
C ALA A 317 -4.29 -10.23 17.17
N VAL A 318 -5.17 -9.28 17.47
CA VAL A 318 -5.24 -8.61 18.77
C VAL A 318 -6.66 -8.69 19.32
N TYR A 319 -6.81 -9.09 20.58
CA TYR A 319 -8.10 -9.02 21.25
C TYR A 319 -8.09 -8.07 22.43
N PHE A 320 -9.21 -7.41 22.64
CA PHE A 320 -9.45 -6.44 23.70
C PHE A 320 -10.55 -7.01 24.60
N ASP A 321 -10.17 -7.43 25.80
CA ASP A 321 -11.09 -7.97 26.79
C ASP A 321 -11.52 -6.85 27.74
N THR A 322 -12.80 -6.52 27.70
CA THR A 322 -13.42 -5.41 28.44
C THR A 322 -14.59 -5.89 29.28
N PRO A 323 -15.05 -5.13 30.27
CA PRO A 323 -16.27 -5.46 31.01
C PRO A 323 -17.56 -5.55 30.17
N ILE A 324 -17.55 -4.99 28.94
CA ILE A 324 -18.69 -5.08 28.01
C ILE A 324 -18.63 -6.38 27.19
N GLY A 325 -17.43 -6.90 26.93
CA GLY A 325 -17.18 -8.11 26.16
C GLY A 325 -15.84 -8.07 25.46
N THR A 326 -15.49 -9.18 24.83
CA THR A 326 -14.24 -9.33 24.09
C THR A 326 -14.42 -8.91 22.64
N VAL A 327 -13.58 -8.00 22.15
CA VAL A 327 -13.48 -7.63 20.73
C VAL A 327 -12.18 -8.19 20.15
N LEU A 328 -12.27 -8.80 18.99
CA LEU A 328 -11.14 -9.43 18.29
C LEU A 328 -10.92 -8.75 16.95
N HIS A 329 -9.68 -8.33 16.68
CA HIS A 329 -9.20 -7.85 15.39
C HIS A 329 -8.19 -8.83 14.81
N THR A 330 -8.42 -9.34 13.60
CA THR A 330 -7.57 -10.39 13.02
C THR A 330 -6.16 -9.88 12.66
N GLY A 331 -5.97 -8.57 12.52
CA GLY A 331 -4.88 -8.06 11.70
C GLY A 331 -5.03 -8.58 10.27
N ASP A 332 -3.98 -8.45 9.48
CA ASP A 332 -3.90 -9.09 8.18
C ASP A 332 -3.48 -10.55 8.36
N PHE A 333 -4.17 -11.47 7.71
CA PHE A 333 -3.91 -12.88 7.93
C PHE A 333 -4.22 -13.76 6.72
N LYS A 334 -3.62 -14.93 6.73
CA LYS A 334 -4.03 -16.13 5.98
C LYS A 334 -3.88 -17.35 6.88
N ILE A 335 -4.39 -18.50 6.48
CA ILE A 335 -4.18 -19.76 7.18
C ILE A 335 -3.12 -20.58 6.41
N ASP A 336 -1.87 -20.42 6.78
CA ASP A 336 -0.74 -21.14 6.16
C ASP A 336 -0.42 -22.42 6.96
N GLN A 337 -0.64 -23.57 6.34
CA GLN A 337 -0.39 -24.86 7.00
C GLN A 337 1.07 -25.31 6.95
N THR A 338 1.89 -24.64 6.12
CA THR A 338 3.31 -24.93 5.95
C THR A 338 4.12 -23.65 5.81
N PRO A 339 4.05 -22.73 6.81
CA PRO A 339 4.76 -21.46 6.74
C PRO A 339 6.27 -21.67 6.71
N VAL A 340 6.99 -20.75 6.07
CA VAL A 340 8.46 -20.84 5.87
C VAL A 340 9.23 -20.86 7.19
N ASP A 341 8.76 -20.11 8.17
CA ASP A 341 9.34 -20.01 9.51
C ASP A 341 8.86 -21.12 10.49
N GLY A 342 7.94 -22.00 10.04
CA GLY A 342 7.37 -23.08 10.83
C GLY A 342 6.36 -22.66 11.90
N ARG A 343 6.03 -21.36 12.01
CA ARG A 343 5.09 -20.84 13.01
C ARG A 343 3.65 -20.87 12.49
N LEU A 344 2.87 -21.82 12.96
CA LEU A 344 1.47 -21.96 12.60
C LEU A 344 0.61 -20.86 13.26
N MET A 345 -0.50 -20.51 12.61
CA MET A 345 -1.55 -19.69 13.21
C MET A 345 -2.14 -20.40 14.42
N ASP A 346 -2.30 -19.68 15.53
CA ASP A 346 -2.89 -20.24 16.76
C ASP A 346 -4.43 -20.31 16.68
N MET A 347 -4.93 -21.25 15.89
CA MET A 347 -6.37 -21.49 15.73
C MET A 347 -7.04 -21.93 17.04
N HIS A 348 -6.29 -22.50 18.00
CA HIS A 348 -6.81 -22.92 19.30
C HIS A 348 -7.24 -21.72 20.13
N LYS A 349 -6.46 -20.63 20.13
CA LYS A 349 -6.80 -19.41 20.86
C LYS A 349 -8.03 -18.73 20.26
N PHE A 350 -8.18 -18.70 18.93
CA PHE A 350 -9.39 -18.19 18.28
C PHE A 350 -10.64 -19.01 18.69
N ALA A 351 -10.54 -20.35 18.70
CA ALA A 351 -11.64 -21.21 19.14
C ALA A 351 -11.94 -21.06 20.63
N GLU A 352 -10.92 -20.89 21.49
CA GLU A 352 -11.09 -20.62 22.91
C GLU A 352 -11.89 -19.33 23.14
N LEU A 353 -11.52 -18.24 22.46
CA LEU A 353 -12.24 -16.98 22.54
C LEU A 353 -13.67 -17.12 22.01
N GLY A 354 -13.86 -17.81 20.88
CA GLY A 354 -15.18 -18.11 20.34
C GLY A 354 -16.09 -18.89 21.32
N ASN A 355 -15.53 -19.85 22.07
CA ASN A 355 -16.26 -20.59 23.10
C ASN A 355 -16.59 -19.73 24.35
N LYS A 356 -15.75 -18.75 24.68
CA LYS A 356 -16.03 -17.76 25.75
C LYS A 356 -17.11 -16.75 25.33
N GLY A 357 -17.28 -16.52 24.03
CA GLY A 357 -18.14 -15.51 23.44
C GLY A 357 -17.35 -14.26 23.05
N VAL A 358 -17.41 -13.91 21.77
CA VAL A 358 -16.80 -12.71 21.20
C VAL A 358 -17.89 -11.72 20.83
N LEU A 359 -17.83 -10.54 21.46
CA LEU A 359 -18.78 -9.46 21.22
C LEU A 359 -18.70 -8.96 19.77
N ALA A 360 -17.50 -8.65 19.27
CA ALA A 360 -17.32 -8.22 17.89
C ALA A 360 -16.04 -8.80 17.29
N LEU A 361 -16.13 -9.23 16.05
CA LEU A 361 -14.99 -9.60 15.20
C LEU A 361 -14.77 -8.54 14.14
N MET A 362 -13.57 -7.99 14.09
CA MET A 362 -13.04 -7.18 12.99
C MET A 362 -12.11 -8.04 12.14
N SER A 363 -12.40 -8.23 10.87
CA SER A 363 -11.62 -9.16 10.02
C SER A 363 -11.26 -8.58 8.67
N ASP A 364 -10.01 -8.85 8.26
CA ASP A 364 -9.42 -8.53 6.95
C ASP A 364 -10.32 -8.98 5.79
N SER A 365 -10.58 -8.08 4.84
CA SER A 365 -11.48 -8.29 3.71
C SER A 365 -10.79 -8.33 2.36
N THR A 366 -9.47 -8.15 2.30
CA THR A 366 -8.70 -7.90 1.07
C THR A 366 -8.94 -8.95 -0.03
N ASN A 367 -9.01 -10.21 0.32
CA ASN A 367 -9.20 -11.31 -0.65
C ASN A 367 -10.59 -11.96 -0.61
N VAL A 368 -11.58 -11.33 -0.04
CA VAL A 368 -12.95 -11.88 0.08
C VAL A 368 -13.59 -12.25 -1.25
N GLU A 369 -13.17 -11.63 -2.34
CA GLU A 369 -13.68 -11.95 -3.70
C GLU A 369 -12.99 -13.16 -4.33
N LYS A 370 -11.89 -13.68 -3.72
CA LYS A 370 -11.15 -14.84 -4.22
C LYS A 370 -11.73 -16.13 -3.64
N PRO A 371 -12.24 -17.06 -4.46
CA PRO A 371 -12.73 -18.35 -3.99
C PRO A 371 -11.58 -19.26 -3.52
N GLY A 372 -11.90 -20.25 -2.68
CA GLY A 372 -10.94 -21.23 -2.19
C GLY A 372 -10.04 -20.69 -1.08
N THR A 373 -8.81 -21.17 -1.04
CA THR A 373 -7.79 -20.86 -0.03
C THR A 373 -6.59 -20.18 -0.66
N THR A 374 -5.87 -19.42 0.12
CA THR A 374 -4.58 -18.82 -0.26
C THR A 374 -3.48 -19.86 -0.12
N GLY A 375 -2.58 -19.95 -1.10
CA GLY A 375 -1.46 -20.87 -1.09
C GLY A 375 -0.45 -20.59 0.01
N SER A 376 0.29 -21.63 0.42
CA SER A 376 1.39 -21.47 1.37
C SER A 376 2.56 -20.68 0.78
N GLU A 377 3.19 -19.84 1.59
CA GLU A 377 4.40 -19.11 1.20
C GLU A 377 5.56 -20.07 0.84
N SER A 378 5.65 -21.24 1.48
CA SER A 378 6.67 -22.26 1.16
C SER A 378 6.56 -22.81 -0.27
N SER A 379 5.38 -22.71 -0.89
CA SER A 379 5.18 -23.17 -2.29
C SER A 379 5.93 -22.32 -3.31
N VAL A 380 6.36 -21.12 -2.94
CA VAL A 380 7.09 -20.19 -3.82
C VAL A 380 8.57 -20.58 -3.95
N GLY A 381 9.17 -21.14 -2.90
CA GLY A 381 10.57 -21.52 -2.89
C GLY A 381 11.00 -22.46 -4.03
N PRO A 382 10.28 -23.53 -4.33
CA PRO A 382 10.58 -24.41 -5.46
C PRO A 382 10.60 -23.66 -6.80
N ALA A 383 9.65 -22.77 -7.06
CA ALA A 383 9.59 -21.98 -8.29
C ALA A 383 10.76 -20.99 -8.41
N ILE A 384 11.14 -20.32 -7.30
CA ILE A 384 12.34 -19.48 -7.26
C ILE A 384 13.59 -20.31 -7.52
N LYS A 385 13.76 -21.46 -6.85
CA LYS A 385 14.90 -22.36 -7.05
C LYS A 385 15.01 -22.84 -8.50
N GLN A 386 13.88 -23.18 -9.12
CA GLN A 386 13.86 -23.55 -10.52
C GLN A 386 14.33 -22.41 -11.42
N ALA A 387 13.76 -21.19 -11.26
CA ALA A 387 14.14 -20.04 -12.07
C ALA A 387 15.63 -19.64 -11.89
N VAL A 388 16.15 -19.72 -10.65
CA VAL A 388 17.56 -19.46 -10.35
C VAL A 388 18.47 -20.51 -10.96
N GLY A 389 18.07 -21.80 -10.92
CA GLY A 389 18.83 -22.92 -11.49
C GLY A 389 18.88 -22.92 -13.02
N GLU A 390 17.82 -22.44 -13.69
CA GLU A 390 17.76 -22.32 -15.14
C GLU A 390 18.49 -21.07 -15.68
N ALA A 391 18.80 -20.10 -14.81
CA ALA A 391 19.41 -18.83 -15.19
C ALA A 391 20.90 -19.00 -15.56
N LYS A 392 21.26 -18.57 -16.78
CA LYS A 392 22.63 -18.63 -17.32
C LYS A 392 23.47 -17.40 -16.98
N GLY A 393 22.85 -16.24 -16.80
CA GLY A 393 23.47 -14.98 -16.41
C GLY A 393 23.15 -14.62 -14.94
N ARG A 394 23.17 -13.33 -14.65
CA ARG A 394 22.76 -12.80 -13.35
C ARG A 394 21.27 -13.05 -13.11
N VAL A 395 20.92 -13.21 -11.86
CA VAL A 395 19.51 -13.24 -11.43
C VAL A 395 19.18 -11.94 -10.73
N VAL A 396 18.07 -11.29 -11.10
CA VAL A 396 17.52 -10.14 -10.40
C VAL A 396 16.16 -10.54 -9.87
N LEU A 397 16.00 -10.60 -8.56
CA LEU A 397 14.72 -10.89 -7.92
C LEU A 397 14.14 -9.62 -7.29
N ALA A 398 12.99 -9.19 -7.79
CA ALA A 398 12.25 -8.06 -7.26
C ALA A 398 11.07 -8.55 -6.42
N THR A 399 11.00 -8.08 -5.18
CA THR A 399 9.91 -8.40 -4.23
C THR A 399 9.68 -7.23 -3.28
N PHE A 400 8.62 -7.31 -2.47
CA PHE A 400 8.43 -6.39 -1.36
C PHE A 400 9.54 -6.59 -0.32
N ALA A 401 10.12 -5.50 0.15
CA ALA A 401 11.17 -5.56 1.19
C ALA A 401 10.66 -6.18 2.50
N SER A 402 9.39 -5.99 2.82
CA SER A 402 8.75 -6.56 4.01
C SER A 402 8.52 -8.07 3.96
N ASN A 403 8.58 -8.70 2.77
CA ASN A 403 8.39 -10.15 2.66
C ASN A 403 9.67 -10.91 3.01
N VAL A 404 9.98 -10.95 4.30
CA VAL A 404 11.19 -11.59 4.86
C VAL A 404 11.27 -13.07 4.50
N SER A 405 10.13 -13.78 4.50
CA SER A 405 10.06 -15.18 4.09
C SER A 405 10.48 -15.39 2.63
N ARG A 406 10.14 -14.46 1.74
CA ARG A 406 10.55 -14.48 0.33
C ARG A 406 12.03 -14.20 0.18
N ILE A 407 12.55 -13.24 0.95
CA ILE A 407 14.00 -12.95 1.02
C ILE A 407 14.76 -14.19 1.46
N GLN A 408 14.31 -14.91 2.50
CA GLN A 408 14.94 -16.16 2.93
C GLN A 408 14.96 -17.20 1.81
N GLN A 409 13.81 -17.44 1.16
CA GLN A 409 13.72 -18.39 0.06
C GLN A 409 14.62 -18.04 -1.14
N ALA A 410 14.79 -16.74 -1.40
CA ALA A 410 15.69 -16.24 -2.44
C ALA A 410 17.16 -16.46 -2.06
N ILE A 411 17.54 -16.19 -0.79
CA ILE A 411 18.89 -16.44 -0.26
C ILE A 411 19.20 -17.95 -0.30
N ASP A 412 18.26 -18.80 0.11
CA ASP A 412 18.41 -20.25 0.08
C ASP A 412 18.63 -20.76 -1.37
N ALA A 413 17.94 -20.18 -2.33
CA ALA A 413 18.16 -20.49 -3.75
C ALA A 413 19.53 -20.02 -4.23
N ALA A 414 19.96 -18.82 -3.85
CA ALA A 414 21.29 -18.32 -4.20
C ALA A 414 22.40 -19.20 -3.63
N VAL A 415 22.29 -19.59 -2.37
CA VAL A 415 23.26 -20.51 -1.72
C VAL A 415 23.29 -21.87 -2.42
N MET A 416 22.12 -22.43 -2.74
CA MET A 416 22.00 -23.71 -3.42
C MET A 416 22.71 -23.74 -4.77
N PHE A 417 22.69 -22.64 -5.51
CA PHE A 417 23.33 -22.50 -6.82
C PHE A 417 24.65 -21.72 -6.80
N ASN A 418 25.27 -21.62 -5.59
CA ASN A 418 26.58 -20.97 -5.38
C ASN A 418 26.65 -19.52 -5.90
N ARG A 419 25.55 -18.77 -5.77
CA ARG A 419 25.48 -17.36 -6.13
C ARG A 419 25.70 -16.46 -4.93
N LYS A 420 26.41 -15.35 -5.12
CA LYS A 420 26.53 -14.25 -4.18
C LYS A 420 25.30 -13.34 -4.29
N VAL A 421 24.85 -12.82 -3.16
CA VAL A 421 23.66 -11.98 -3.11
C VAL A 421 24.06 -10.52 -2.92
N VAL A 422 23.57 -9.66 -3.80
CA VAL A 422 23.68 -8.20 -3.67
C VAL A 422 22.31 -7.65 -3.30
N VAL A 423 22.21 -6.98 -2.17
CA VAL A 423 20.94 -6.39 -1.70
C VAL A 423 20.87 -4.92 -2.11
N MET A 424 19.85 -4.51 -2.85
CA MET A 424 19.73 -3.18 -3.42
C MET A 424 18.40 -2.51 -3.12
N GLY A 425 18.47 -1.22 -2.88
CA GLY A 425 17.33 -0.39 -2.47
C GLY A 425 17.31 -0.21 -0.94
N ARG A 426 17.09 1.05 -0.50
CA ARG A 426 17.20 1.43 0.91
C ARG A 426 16.32 0.57 1.81
N SER A 427 15.05 0.40 1.47
CA SER A 427 14.13 -0.41 2.26
C SER A 427 14.51 -1.88 2.28
N MET A 428 15.01 -2.45 1.16
CA MET A 428 15.45 -3.84 1.09
C MET A 428 16.67 -4.07 2.00
N VAL A 429 17.65 -3.17 1.97
CA VAL A 429 18.85 -3.24 2.84
C VAL A 429 18.44 -3.15 4.31
N ASN A 430 17.68 -2.11 4.69
CA ASN A 430 17.26 -1.89 6.07
C ASN A 430 16.49 -3.09 6.63
N VAL A 431 15.50 -3.60 5.88
CA VAL A 431 14.70 -4.75 6.36
C VAL A 431 15.54 -6.02 6.45
N THR A 432 16.43 -6.26 5.48
CA THR A 432 17.32 -7.44 5.51
C THR A 432 18.25 -7.42 6.72
N GLU A 433 18.87 -6.27 7.01
CA GLU A 433 19.74 -6.07 8.17
C GLU A 433 18.96 -6.27 9.48
N ILE A 434 17.81 -5.61 9.65
CA ILE A 434 16.97 -5.74 10.84
C ILE A 434 16.50 -7.19 11.03
N ALA A 435 16.03 -7.83 9.96
CA ALA A 435 15.54 -9.21 10.04
C ALA A 435 16.68 -10.20 10.38
N GLN A 436 17.90 -9.97 9.89
CA GLN A 436 19.07 -10.74 10.26
C GLN A 436 19.48 -10.50 11.71
N GLU A 437 19.59 -9.25 12.16
CA GLU A 437 19.94 -8.89 13.54
C GLU A 437 18.93 -9.46 14.55
N ARG A 438 17.65 -9.47 14.21
CA ARG A 438 16.57 -9.98 15.06
C ARG A 438 16.36 -11.50 14.95
N GLY A 439 17.14 -12.20 14.09
CA GLY A 439 17.11 -13.65 13.94
C GLY A 439 15.98 -14.22 13.07
N TYR A 440 15.37 -13.41 12.20
CA TYR A 440 14.34 -13.84 11.25
C TYR A 440 14.90 -14.24 9.89
N LEU A 441 16.16 -13.91 9.59
CA LEU A 441 16.88 -14.37 8.41
C LEU A 441 18.10 -15.16 8.81
N ASN A 442 18.24 -16.34 8.25
CA ASN A 442 19.45 -17.16 8.36
C ASN A 442 20.30 -17.00 7.10
N ILE A 443 21.35 -16.20 7.20
CA ILE A 443 22.22 -15.86 6.07
C ILE A 443 23.60 -16.46 6.32
N PRO A 444 24.02 -17.48 5.54
CA PRO A 444 25.37 -18.04 5.70
C PRO A 444 26.46 -16.98 5.49
N PRO A 445 27.60 -17.09 6.21
CA PRO A 445 28.70 -16.14 6.07
C PRO A 445 29.16 -16.00 4.60
N ASN A 446 29.54 -14.80 4.19
CA ASN A 446 30.01 -14.46 2.85
C ASN A 446 28.97 -14.71 1.71
N THR A 447 27.68 -14.82 2.02
CA THR A 447 26.61 -14.92 1.02
C THR A 447 26.28 -13.55 0.47
N ILE A 448 26.04 -12.56 1.34
CA ILE A 448 25.80 -11.16 0.94
C ILE A 448 27.14 -10.50 0.69
N ILE A 449 27.24 -9.77 -0.43
CA ILE A 449 28.38 -8.96 -0.84
C ILE A 449 27.94 -7.53 -1.16
N ASP A 450 28.88 -6.60 -1.06
CA ASP A 450 28.66 -5.23 -1.51
C ASP A 450 28.57 -5.16 -3.04
N VAL A 451 27.77 -4.23 -3.55
CA VAL A 451 27.62 -3.97 -4.98
C VAL A 451 28.95 -3.58 -5.64
N ASP A 452 29.83 -2.90 -4.91
CA ASP A 452 31.13 -2.44 -5.41
C ASP A 452 32.09 -3.60 -5.72
N VAL A 453 31.93 -4.75 -5.10
CA VAL A 453 32.76 -5.95 -5.36
C VAL A 453 32.08 -6.96 -6.27
N MET A 454 30.88 -6.67 -6.77
CA MET A 454 30.11 -7.56 -7.65
C MET A 454 30.89 -7.94 -8.92
N HIS A 455 31.71 -7.01 -9.45
CA HIS A 455 32.53 -7.23 -10.64
C HIS A 455 33.65 -8.28 -10.50
N ASN A 456 33.90 -8.74 -9.26
CA ASN A 456 34.89 -9.81 -9.00
C ASN A 456 34.31 -11.22 -9.24
N TYR A 457 33.03 -11.32 -9.55
CA TYR A 457 32.31 -12.58 -9.75
C TYR A 457 31.77 -12.65 -11.17
N THR A 458 31.61 -13.86 -11.70
CA THR A 458 30.97 -14.08 -13.00
C THR A 458 29.46 -13.90 -12.90
N ASP A 459 28.79 -13.59 -14.01
CA ASP A 459 27.34 -13.30 -14.05
C ASP A 459 26.50 -14.45 -13.47
N ASP A 460 26.89 -15.71 -13.72
CA ASP A 460 26.24 -16.90 -13.18
C ASP A 460 26.43 -17.09 -11.67
N GLN A 461 27.31 -16.32 -11.05
CA GLN A 461 27.56 -16.31 -9.61
C GLN A 461 26.85 -15.16 -8.87
N ILE A 462 26.08 -14.33 -9.55
CA ILE A 462 25.43 -13.15 -8.96
C ILE A 462 23.92 -13.33 -8.89
N MET A 463 23.35 -12.93 -7.77
CA MET A 463 21.93 -12.69 -7.57
C MET A 463 21.70 -11.33 -6.91
N ILE A 464 20.84 -10.51 -7.49
CA ILE A 464 20.50 -9.18 -6.99
C ILE A 464 19.08 -9.24 -6.39
N LEU A 465 18.95 -8.89 -5.12
CA LEU A 465 17.66 -8.67 -4.47
C LEU A 465 17.32 -7.19 -4.49
N THR A 466 16.17 -6.83 -5.02
CA THR A 466 15.78 -5.43 -5.20
C THR A 466 14.29 -5.17 -4.95
N THR A 467 13.93 -3.91 -4.81
CA THR A 467 12.54 -3.43 -4.82
C THR A 467 12.11 -3.04 -6.23
N GLY A 468 10.84 -2.60 -6.38
CA GLY A 468 10.28 -2.14 -7.65
C GLY A 468 9.41 -3.17 -8.36
N SER A 469 8.93 -4.15 -7.62
CA SER A 469 7.99 -5.18 -8.11
C SER A 469 6.60 -4.60 -8.46
N GLN A 470 6.31 -3.35 -8.09
CA GLN A 470 5.08 -2.62 -8.40
C GLN A 470 5.24 -1.57 -9.50
N GLY A 471 6.42 -1.49 -10.12
CA GLY A 471 6.67 -0.57 -11.23
C GLY A 471 6.86 0.89 -10.83
N GLU A 472 7.10 1.15 -9.54
CA GLU A 472 7.35 2.51 -9.03
C GLU A 472 8.57 3.13 -9.74
N PRO A 473 8.46 4.35 -10.28
CA PRO A 473 9.52 4.91 -11.17
C PRO A 473 10.89 5.05 -10.51
N MET A 474 10.90 5.32 -9.19
CA MET A 474 12.14 5.52 -8.43
C MET A 474 12.71 4.24 -7.82
N ALA A 475 12.01 3.13 -7.90
CA ALA A 475 12.45 1.86 -7.34
C ALA A 475 13.56 1.20 -8.18
N GLY A 476 14.32 0.30 -7.55
CA GLY A 476 15.51 -0.30 -8.14
C GLY A 476 15.25 -0.97 -9.50
N LEU A 477 14.26 -1.88 -9.56
CA LEU A 477 13.96 -2.59 -10.81
C LEU A 477 13.50 -1.66 -11.94
N SER A 478 12.63 -0.69 -11.68
CA SER A 478 12.13 0.25 -12.69
C SER A 478 13.27 1.10 -13.27
N ARG A 479 14.22 1.50 -12.44
CA ARG A 479 15.42 2.23 -12.87
C ARG A 479 16.38 1.35 -13.68
N MET A 480 16.54 0.08 -13.30
CA MET A 480 17.30 -0.90 -14.10
C MET A 480 16.64 -1.13 -15.47
N ALA A 481 15.32 -1.30 -15.50
CA ALA A 481 14.54 -1.52 -16.72
C ALA A 481 14.57 -0.34 -17.71
N THR A 482 14.85 0.87 -17.22
CA THR A 482 14.99 2.09 -18.03
C THR A 482 16.45 2.53 -18.24
N SER A 483 17.42 1.70 -17.86
CA SER A 483 18.88 1.99 -17.90
C SER A 483 19.28 3.27 -17.15
N ASN A 484 18.52 3.63 -16.13
CA ASN A 484 18.75 4.81 -15.26
C ASN A 484 19.30 4.44 -13.88
N HIS A 485 19.67 3.16 -13.66
CA HIS A 485 20.26 2.73 -12.40
C HIS A 485 21.76 3.07 -12.37
N ARG A 486 22.26 3.58 -11.23
CA ARG A 486 23.63 4.11 -11.13
C ARG A 486 24.74 3.06 -11.26
N THR A 487 24.48 1.85 -10.75
CA THR A 487 25.50 0.83 -10.53
C THR A 487 25.23 -0.49 -11.24
N VAL A 488 24.01 -0.73 -11.68
CA VAL A 488 23.60 -1.95 -12.36
C VAL A 488 23.00 -1.61 -13.71
N GLU A 489 23.59 -2.11 -14.77
CA GLU A 489 23.06 -2.14 -16.12
C GLU A 489 22.69 -3.58 -16.45
N LEU A 490 21.45 -3.80 -16.90
CA LEU A 490 20.96 -5.13 -17.26
C LEU A 490 21.48 -5.52 -18.65
N ALA A 491 21.85 -6.79 -18.79
CA ALA A 491 22.38 -7.36 -20.02
C ALA A 491 21.42 -8.41 -20.61
N PRO A 492 21.50 -8.67 -21.92
CA PRO A 492 20.84 -9.84 -22.50
C PRO A 492 21.25 -11.11 -21.76
N ASN A 493 20.29 -12.01 -21.49
CA ASN A 493 20.43 -13.23 -20.69
C ASN A 493 20.39 -13.05 -19.16
N ASP A 494 20.33 -11.85 -18.63
CA ASP A 494 19.95 -11.67 -17.22
C ASP A 494 18.53 -12.23 -17.00
N THR A 495 18.33 -12.95 -15.91
CA THR A 495 17.02 -13.48 -15.53
C THR A 495 16.41 -12.59 -14.47
N VAL A 496 15.26 -11.96 -14.78
CA VAL A 496 14.54 -11.08 -13.85
C VAL A 496 13.29 -11.78 -13.35
N ILE A 497 13.20 -11.99 -12.04
CA ILE A 497 12.07 -12.63 -11.36
C ILE A 497 11.27 -11.54 -10.65
N ILE A 498 10.03 -11.30 -11.09
CA ILE A 498 9.11 -10.36 -10.44
C ILE A 498 8.19 -11.16 -9.51
N SER A 499 8.62 -11.27 -8.25
CA SER A 499 7.98 -12.10 -7.23
C SER A 499 6.90 -11.30 -6.47
N ALA A 500 5.97 -10.73 -7.23
CA ALA A 500 4.83 -9.97 -6.72
C ALA A 500 3.64 -10.07 -7.69
N THR A 501 2.45 -9.72 -7.19
CA THR A 501 1.28 -9.43 -8.03
C THR A 501 1.04 -7.91 -7.98
N PRO A 502 0.72 -7.26 -9.10
CA PRO A 502 0.38 -5.84 -9.09
C PRO A 502 -0.74 -5.53 -8.07
N ILE A 503 -0.54 -4.50 -7.28
CA ILE A 503 -1.61 -3.90 -6.49
C ILE A 503 -2.57 -3.22 -7.47
N PRO A 504 -3.90 -3.26 -7.23
CA PRO A 504 -4.86 -2.59 -8.08
C PRO A 504 -4.47 -1.12 -8.35
N GLY A 505 -4.40 -0.76 -9.65
CA GLY A 505 -3.91 0.54 -10.11
C GLY A 505 -2.47 0.54 -10.64
N ASN A 506 -1.63 -0.43 -10.26
CA ASN A 506 -0.22 -0.50 -10.69
C ASN A 506 0.01 -1.40 -11.92
N GLU A 507 -1.03 -2.02 -12.48
CA GLU A 507 -0.92 -2.97 -13.59
C GLU A 507 -0.20 -2.36 -14.80
N GLY A 508 -0.52 -1.10 -15.12
CA GLY A 508 0.11 -0.38 -16.23
C GLY A 508 1.60 -0.11 -16.00
N ALA A 509 2.00 0.26 -14.80
CA ALA A 509 3.40 0.53 -14.44
C ALA A 509 4.24 -0.75 -14.44
N VAL A 510 3.70 -1.83 -13.87
CA VAL A 510 4.34 -3.16 -13.89
C VAL A 510 4.46 -3.68 -15.32
N GLY A 511 3.41 -3.56 -16.15
CA GLY A 511 3.44 -3.93 -17.56
C GLY A 511 4.53 -3.20 -18.35
N ARG A 512 4.63 -1.88 -18.19
CA ARG A 512 5.71 -1.07 -18.80
C ARG A 512 7.10 -1.53 -18.35
N THR A 513 7.28 -1.86 -17.09
CA THR A 513 8.55 -2.37 -16.56
C THR A 513 8.92 -3.70 -17.21
N ILE A 514 7.97 -4.64 -17.31
CA ILE A 514 8.16 -5.93 -18.00
C ILE A 514 8.55 -5.73 -19.47
N ASP A 515 7.83 -4.87 -20.18
CA ASP A 515 8.13 -4.55 -21.59
C ASP A 515 9.54 -4.01 -21.77
N ASN A 516 9.98 -3.13 -20.90
CA ASN A 516 11.33 -2.56 -20.94
C ASN A 516 12.39 -3.63 -20.68
N LEU A 517 12.19 -4.51 -19.70
CA LEU A 517 13.10 -5.63 -19.42
C LEU A 517 13.23 -6.59 -20.62
N LEU A 518 12.11 -6.92 -21.26
CA LEU A 518 12.11 -7.75 -22.47
C LEU A 518 12.82 -7.07 -23.64
N ARG A 519 12.69 -5.75 -23.81
CA ARG A 519 13.44 -4.97 -24.82
C ARG A 519 14.95 -4.98 -24.59
N LEU A 520 15.39 -5.06 -23.32
CA LEU A 520 16.80 -5.21 -22.96
C LEU A 520 17.33 -6.63 -23.23
N GLY A 521 16.47 -7.57 -23.61
CA GLY A 521 16.84 -8.96 -23.88
C GLY A 521 16.89 -9.83 -22.63
N CYS A 522 16.34 -9.38 -21.51
CA CYS A 522 16.26 -10.15 -20.28
C CYS A 522 15.25 -11.30 -20.39
N ASN A 523 15.53 -12.40 -19.69
CA ASN A 523 14.54 -13.46 -19.43
C ASN A 523 13.68 -13.05 -18.25
N VAL A 524 12.38 -12.75 -18.47
CA VAL A 524 11.50 -12.24 -17.39
C VAL A 524 10.54 -13.32 -16.93
N VAL A 525 10.63 -13.68 -15.65
CA VAL A 525 9.75 -14.62 -14.96
C VAL A 525 8.75 -13.83 -14.12
N TYR A 526 7.48 -13.87 -14.51
CA TYR A 526 6.39 -13.13 -13.86
C TYR A 526 5.05 -13.84 -14.00
N GLY A 527 4.03 -13.42 -13.25
CA GLY A 527 2.67 -13.96 -13.33
C GLY A 527 2.36 -15.04 -12.29
N LYS A 528 1.07 -15.21 -12.01
CA LYS A 528 0.56 -16.13 -10.97
C LYS A 528 0.78 -17.60 -11.31
N ASP A 529 0.71 -17.95 -12.58
CA ASP A 529 0.87 -19.28 -13.13
C ASP A 529 2.30 -19.83 -12.98
N ARG A 530 3.27 -18.98 -12.75
CA ARG A 530 4.66 -19.38 -12.50
C ARG A 530 4.95 -19.80 -11.06
N GLY A 531 3.99 -19.66 -10.14
CA GLY A 531 4.15 -20.04 -8.73
C GLY A 531 5.17 -19.22 -7.93
N ILE A 532 5.61 -18.07 -8.46
CA ILE A 532 6.61 -17.19 -7.84
C ILE A 532 6.03 -16.21 -6.83
N HIS A 533 4.72 -16.23 -6.60
CA HIS A 533 4.05 -15.34 -5.65
C HIS A 533 2.76 -15.97 -5.12
N VAL A 534 2.52 -15.77 -3.82
CA VAL A 534 1.26 -16.02 -3.15
C VAL A 534 0.86 -14.79 -2.33
N SER A 535 -0.43 -14.62 -2.10
CA SER A 535 -0.96 -13.52 -1.29
C SER A 535 -0.69 -13.73 0.21
N GLY A 536 -0.64 -12.64 0.97
CA GLY A 536 -0.60 -12.66 2.43
C GLY A 536 -1.98 -12.72 3.09
N HIS A 537 -3.07 -12.51 2.34
CA HIS A 537 -4.43 -12.35 2.85
C HIS A 537 -5.28 -13.59 2.58
N ALA A 538 -6.20 -13.86 3.53
CA ALA A 538 -7.13 -14.97 3.52
C ALA A 538 -8.14 -14.89 2.37
N SER A 539 -8.34 -15.99 1.64
CA SER A 539 -9.40 -16.16 0.67
C SER A 539 -10.69 -16.68 1.33
N GLN A 540 -11.78 -16.85 0.58
CA GLN A 540 -13.13 -17.10 1.12
C GLN A 540 -13.22 -18.25 2.12
N GLU A 541 -12.56 -19.39 1.88
CA GLU A 541 -12.66 -20.54 2.77
C GLU A 541 -11.92 -20.31 4.10
N GLU A 542 -10.87 -19.52 4.09
CA GLU A 542 -10.14 -19.13 5.30
C GLU A 542 -10.94 -18.11 6.11
N LEU A 543 -11.59 -17.15 5.44
CA LEU A 543 -12.50 -16.18 6.08
C LEU A 543 -13.70 -16.87 6.72
N LYS A 544 -14.29 -17.87 6.06
CA LYS A 544 -15.34 -18.72 6.64
C LYS A 544 -14.84 -19.52 7.85
N THR A 545 -13.61 -20.02 7.78
CA THR A 545 -12.97 -20.72 8.89
C THR A 545 -12.84 -19.80 10.10
N MET A 546 -12.37 -18.56 9.90
CA MET A 546 -12.27 -17.55 10.95
C MET A 546 -13.64 -17.25 11.58
N LEU A 547 -14.65 -16.97 10.78
CA LEU A 547 -16.02 -16.74 11.25
C LEU A 547 -16.59 -17.93 12.04
N ASN A 548 -16.29 -19.15 11.62
CA ASN A 548 -16.75 -20.36 12.31
C ASN A 548 -16.01 -20.63 13.63
N LEU A 549 -14.71 -20.33 13.71
CA LEU A 549 -13.93 -20.45 14.95
C LEU A 549 -14.41 -19.45 16.00
N VAL A 550 -14.62 -18.19 15.59
CA VAL A 550 -14.89 -17.07 16.50
C VAL A 550 -16.39 -16.96 16.84
N ARG A 551 -17.29 -17.20 15.89
CA ARG A 551 -18.76 -17.06 16.05
C ARG A 551 -19.16 -15.77 16.74
N PRO A 552 -18.77 -14.61 16.19
CA PRO A 552 -18.95 -13.34 16.86
C PRO A 552 -20.43 -12.96 16.96
N GLU A 553 -20.78 -12.18 17.99
CA GLU A 553 -22.12 -11.59 18.10
C GLU A 553 -22.31 -10.47 17.05
N TYR A 554 -21.30 -9.61 16.88
CA TYR A 554 -21.26 -8.57 15.85
C TYR A 554 -20.09 -8.80 14.91
N PHE A 555 -20.27 -8.48 13.63
CA PHE A 555 -19.23 -8.61 12.64
C PHE A 555 -18.95 -7.26 11.96
N ILE A 556 -17.67 -6.86 11.90
CA ILE A 556 -17.19 -5.61 11.31
C ILE A 556 -16.12 -5.97 10.28
N PRO A 557 -16.45 -6.07 8.98
CA PRO A 557 -15.44 -6.19 7.93
C PRO A 557 -14.52 -4.97 7.91
N VAL A 558 -13.20 -5.20 7.84
CA VAL A 558 -12.18 -4.15 7.78
C VAL A 558 -11.15 -4.44 6.70
N HIS A 559 -10.21 -3.54 6.47
CA HIS A 559 -9.09 -3.69 5.55
C HIS A 559 -9.53 -4.06 4.13
N GLY A 560 -10.17 -3.13 3.43
CA GLY A 560 -10.64 -3.34 2.06
C GLY A 560 -11.47 -2.21 1.52
N GLU A 561 -11.58 -2.15 0.20
CA GLU A 561 -12.52 -1.25 -0.48
C GLU A 561 -13.97 -1.60 -0.11
N TYR A 562 -14.89 -0.63 -0.25
CA TYR A 562 -16.29 -0.80 0.16
C TYR A 562 -16.95 -2.06 -0.43
N ARG A 563 -16.66 -2.44 -1.69
CA ARG A 563 -17.18 -3.66 -2.30
C ARG A 563 -16.69 -4.92 -1.57
N MET A 564 -15.45 -4.93 -1.08
CA MET A 564 -14.87 -6.03 -0.32
C MET A 564 -15.52 -6.14 1.05
N LEU A 565 -15.66 -5.01 1.77
CA LEU A 565 -16.33 -4.97 3.07
C LEU A 565 -17.76 -5.50 2.96
N ARG A 566 -18.48 -5.08 1.93
CA ARG A 566 -19.84 -5.54 1.68
C ARG A 566 -19.90 -7.04 1.40
N ARG A 567 -19.03 -7.55 0.54
CA ARG A 567 -18.93 -8.99 0.24
C ARG A 567 -18.59 -9.80 1.47
N HIS A 568 -17.70 -9.30 2.32
CA HIS A 568 -17.35 -9.97 3.57
C HIS A 568 -18.53 -9.96 4.56
N GLY A 569 -19.27 -8.87 4.63
CA GLY A 569 -20.52 -8.83 5.40
C GLY A 569 -21.55 -9.86 4.92
N GLU A 570 -21.74 -9.99 3.59
CA GLU A 570 -22.61 -11.02 2.99
C GLU A 570 -22.12 -12.44 3.33
N LEU A 571 -20.80 -12.67 3.32
CA LEU A 571 -20.19 -13.93 3.74
C LEU A 571 -20.47 -14.19 5.24
N GLY A 572 -20.35 -13.20 6.10
CA GLY A 572 -20.68 -13.28 7.54
C GLY A 572 -22.12 -13.72 7.76
N VAL A 573 -23.07 -13.13 7.02
CA VAL A 573 -24.50 -13.54 7.08
C VAL A 573 -24.66 -14.99 6.62
N ALA A 574 -23.99 -15.39 5.55
CA ALA A 574 -24.02 -16.77 5.06
C ALA A 574 -23.44 -17.79 6.08
N MET A 575 -22.52 -17.32 6.96
CA MET A 575 -21.94 -18.10 8.05
C MET A 575 -22.75 -18.04 9.37
N GLY A 576 -23.93 -17.38 9.35
CA GLY A 576 -24.86 -17.37 10.47
C GLY A 576 -24.87 -16.13 11.35
N VAL A 577 -24.13 -15.09 11.01
CA VAL A 577 -24.21 -13.79 11.71
C VAL A 577 -25.54 -13.11 11.36
N ASP A 578 -26.26 -12.60 12.37
CA ASP A 578 -27.49 -11.84 12.14
C ASP A 578 -27.21 -10.64 11.20
N PRO A 579 -27.94 -10.47 10.09
CA PRO A 579 -27.76 -9.32 9.19
C PRO A 579 -27.78 -7.95 9.88
N LYS A 580 -28.51 -7.82 10.97
CA LYS A 580 -28.58 -6.58 11.78
C LYS A 580 -27.32 -6.35 12.61
N LYS A 581 -26.51 -7.39 12.82
CA LYS A 581 -25.27 -7.37 13.60
C LYS A 581 -24.02 -7.32 12.73
N VAL A 582 -24.18 -7.25 11.40
CA VAL A 582 -23.09 -6.95 10.45
C VAL A 582 -22.99 -5.44 10.30
N LEU A 583 -21.92 -4.84 10.82
CA LEU A 583 -21.74 -3.40 10.90
C LEU A 583 -20.71 -2.94 9.86
N ILE A 584 -21.16 -2.57 8.65
CA ILE A 584 -20.31 -1.98 7.62
C ILE A 584 -20.36 -0.46 7.78
N GLY A 585 -19.20 0.20 7.90
CA GLY A 585 -19.09 1.65 8.07
C GLY A 585 -18.03 2.27 7.19
N ASP A 586 -17.79 3.54 7.40
CA ASP A 586 -16.72 4.33 6.80
C ASP A 586 -15.74 4.79 7.88
N ASN A 587 -14.58 5.30 7.48
CA ASN A 587 -13.65 5.94 8.41
C ASN A 587 -14.34 7.07 9.18
N GLY A 588 -14.04 7.17 10.45
CA GLY A 588 -14.68 8.10 11.40
C GLY A 588 -15.99 7.62 12.00
N GLN A 589 -16.60 6.53 11.53
CA GLN A 589 -17.82 5.97 12.12
C GLN A 589 -17.55 5.43 13.52
N ILE A 590 -18.36 5.81 14.50
CA ILE A 590 -18.33 5.24 15.84
C ILE A 590 -19.23 4.01 15.86
N PHE A 591 -18.66 2.83 16.13
CA PHE A 591 -19.38 1.63 16.53
C PHE A 591 -19.37 1.56 18.04
N GLU A 592 -20.52 1.78 18.65
CA GLU A 592 -20.69 1.85 20.12
C GLU A 592 -21.36 0.60 20.65
N PHE A 593 -20.83 0.05 21.72
CA PHE A 593 -21.31 -1.12 22.44
C PHE A 593 -21.55 -0.78 23.91
N ASP A 594 -22.68 -1.19 24.43
CA ASP A 594 -23.02 -1.10 25.84
C ASP A 594 -23.88 -2.30 26.27
N LYS A 595 -24.45 -2.26 27.46
CA LYS A 595 -25.33 -3.33 27.98
C LYS A 595 -26.57 -3.61 27.12
N ASP A 596 -26.97 -2.66 26.28
CA ASP A 596 -28.17 -2.76 25.42
C ASP A 596 -27.82 -3.25 23.99
N GLY A 597 -26.54 -3.46 23.69
CA GLY A 597 -26.03 -4.00 22.43
C GLY A 597 -25.16 -3.04 21.66
N GLY A 598 -24.86 -3.43 20.39
CA GLY A 598 -24.00 -2.67 19.48
C GLY A 598 -24.78 -1.86 18.44
N ARG A 599 -24.32 -0.65 18.13
CA ARG A 599 -24.94 0.25 17.15
C ARG A 599 -23.91 1.16 16.49
N LYS A 600 -24.28 1.70 15.33
CA LYS A 600 -23.59 2.87 14.78
C LYS A 600 -24.06 4.11 15.55
N ALA A 601 -23.11 4.81 16.16
CA ALA A 601 -23.36 6.08 16.86
C ALA A 601 -22.99 7.27 15.95
N GLY A 602 -22.40 8.34 16.47
CA GLY A 602 -21.95 9.49 15.68
C GLY A 602 -20.74 9.20 14.79
N ARG A 603 -20.10 10.26 14.31
CA ARG A 603 -18.84 10.20 13.55
C ARG A 603 -17.83 11.17 14.15
N VAL A 604 -16.56 10.82 14.07
CA VAL A 604 -15.45 11.73 14.37
C VAL A 604 -14.84 12.25 13.06
N GLN A 605 -14.04 13.29 13.17
CA GLN A 605 -13.20 13.73 12.07
C GLN A 605 -12.26 12.60 11.64
N ALA A 606 -12.27 12.26 10.36
CA ALA A 606 -11.40 11.28 9.74
C ALA A 606 -11.20 11.64 8.27
N GLY A 607 -10.09 11.24 7.68
CA GLY A 607 -9.78 11.55 6.30
C GLY A 607 -8.35 11.22 5.94
N ALA A 608 -7.86 11.91 4.92
CA ALA A 608 -6.50 11.78 4.41
C ALA A 608 -5.71 13.07 4.65
N ILE A 609 -4.56 12.97 5.24
CA ILE A 609 -3.56 14.02 5.34
C ILE A 609 -2.45 13.69 4.35
N PHE A 610 -2.17 14.61 3.43
CA PHE A 610 -1.12 14.43 2.43
C PHE A 610 0.23 14.89 2.98
N VAL A 611 1.27 14.13 2.66
CA VAL A 611 2.66 14.46 2.98
C VAL A 611 3.41 14.66 1.66
N ASP A 612 4.07 15.78 1.52
CA ASP A 612 4.86 16.19 0.35
C ASP A 612 6.20 16.75 0.85
N GLY A 613 7.28 15.99 0.69
CA GLY A 613 8.59 16.33 1.23
C GLY A 613 8.58 16.46 2.76
N LEU A 614 8.79 17.67 3.25
CA LEU A 614 8.74 17.98 4.69
C LEU A 614 7.38 18.51 5.15
N GLY A 615 6.47 18.82 4.22
CA GLY A 615 5.14 19.34 4.49
C GLY A 615 4.18 18.22 4.90
N VAL A 616 3.41 18.46 5.96
CA VAL A 616 2.37 17.53 6.44
C VAL A 616 1.06 18.29 6.52
N GLY A 617 0.11 17.96 5.63
CA GLY A 617 -1.22 18.56 5.62
C GLY A 617 -1.31 19.98 5.03
N ASP A 618 -0.22 20.53 4.50
CA ASP A 618 -0.18 21.81 3.79
C ASP A 618 -0.65 21.68 2.32
N VAL A 619 -0.63 20.47 1.77
CA VAL A 619 -1.21 20.15 0.48
C VAL A 619 -2.63 19.65 0.67
N GLY A 620 -3.61 20.45 0.25
CA GLY A 620 -5.03 20.06 0.28
C GLY A 620 -5.57 19.73 -1.11
N ASN A 621 -6.87 19.36 -1.18
CA ASN A 621 -7.56 19.02 -2.43
C ASN A 621 -7.49 20.13 -3.50
N ILE A 622 -7.40 21.40 -3.07
CA ILE A 622 -7.28 22.53 -3.99
C ILE A 622 -5.92 22.47 -4.69
N VAL A 623 -4.83 22.23 -3.94
CA VAL A 623 -3.48 22.16 -4.50
C VAL A 623 -3.37 20.96 -5.45
N ILE A 624 -3.92 19.81 -5.08
CA ILE A 624 -3.93 18.61 -5.95
C ILE A 624 -4.65 18.91 -7.26
N ARG A 625 -5.85 19.49 -7.20
CA ARG A 625 -6.61 19.88 -8.40
C ARG A 625 -5.84 20.85 -9.28
N ASP A 626 -5.18 21.83 -8.68
CA ASP A 626 -4.37 22.79 -9.42
C ASP A 626 -3.15 22.12 -10.09
N ARG A 627 -2.48 21.18 -9.40
CA ARG A 627 -1.41 20.36 -9.99
C ARG A 627 -1.91 19.49 -11.14
N GLN A 628 -3.08 18.86 -11.02
CA GLN A 628 -3.72 18.09 -12.09
C GLN A 628 -4.02 18.98 -13.30
N GLN A 629 -4.62 20.17 -13.09
CA GLN A 629 -4.90 21.11 -14.17
C GLN A 629 -3.63 21.59 -14.86
N LEU A 630 -2.59 21.92 -14.10
CA LEU A 630 -1.29 22.31 -14.66
C LEU A 630 -0.64 21.16 -15.47
N ALA A 631 -0.75 19.94 -15.01
CA ALA A 631 -0.17 18.76 -15.69
C ALA A 631 -0.90 18.41 -16.99
N GLN A 632 -2.24 18.56 -17.03
CA GLN A 632 -3.08 18.17 -18.16
C GLN A 632 -3.21 19.27 -19.21
N GLU A 633 -3.40 20.51 -18.78
CA GLU A 633 -3.81 21.61 -19.65
C GLU A 633 -2.75 22.72 -19.79
N GLY A 634 -1.75 22.73 -18.92
CA GLY A 634 -0.74 23.78 -18.87
C GLY A 634 -1.25 25.10 -18.31
N MET A 635 -0.48 26.17 -18.48
CA MET A 635 -0.80 27.49 -17.96
C MET A 635 -0.52 28.61 -18.96
N VAL A 636 -1.27 29.70 -18.80
CA VAL A 636 -1.05 30.97 -19.47
C VAL A 636 -0.98 32.08 -18.42
N ILE A 637 0.13 32.79 -18.36
CA ILE A 637 0.33 33.93 -17.48
C ILE A 637 0.08 35.20 -18.31
N VAL A 638 -0.74 36.13 -17.80
CA VAL A 638 -0.98 37.45 -18.39
C VAL A 638 -0.33 38.48 -17.49
N VAL A 639 0.67 39.20 -17.99
CA VAL A 639 1.38 40.23 -17.22
C VAL A 639 0.99 41.61 -17.75
N MET A 640 0.55 42.48 -16.86
CA MET A 640 0.19 43.85 -17.19
C MET A 640 0.60 44.81 -16.07
N ALA A 641 0.90 46.06 -16.42
CA ALA A 641 1.19 47.12 -15.48
C ALA A 641 0.09 48.18 -15.54
N MET A 642 -0.39 48.60 -14.37
CA MET A 642 -1.46 49.63 -14.22
C MET A 642 -1.00 50.71 -13.28
N ASP A 643 -1.35 51.97 -13.63
CA ASP A 643 -1.25 53.11 -12.72
C ASP A 643 -2.40 53.04 -11.69
N LYS A 644 -2.02 53.00 -10.44
CA LYS A 644 -2.95 52.89 -9.31
C LYS A 644 -3.89 54.09 -9.16
N ALA A 645 -3.47 55.28 -9.52
CA ALA A 645 -4.25 56.49 -9.35
C ALA A 645 -5.30 56.66 -10.43
N SER A 646 -4.94 56.47 -11.69
CA SER A 646 -5.83 56.55 -12.82
C SER A 646 -6.61 55.23 -13.08
N GLY A 647 -6.02 54.10 -12.78
CA GLY A 647 -6.54 52.77 -13.15
C GLY A 647 -6.31 52.44 -14.62
N THR A 648 -5.42 53.17 -15.30
CA THR A 648 -5.08 52.94 -16.72
C THR A 648 -3.92 51.98 -16.87
N ILE A 649 -3.90 51.25 -17.99
CA ILE A 649 -2.83 50.31 -18.32
C ILE A 649 -1.65 51.08 -18.88
N VAL A 650 -0.48 50.88 -18.29
CA VAL A 650 0.77 51.54 -18.66
C VAL A 650 1.66 50.67 -19.53
N ALA A 651 1.58 49.33 -19.37
CA ALA A 651 2.32 48.36 -20.18
C ALA A 651 1.69 46.95 -20.16
N GLY A 652 1.85 46.22 -21.23
CA GLY A 652 1.23 44.94 -21.49
C GLY A 652 -0.10 45.05 -22.22
N PRO A 653 -0.92 43.97 -22.34
CA PRO A 653 -0.73 42.65 -21.73
C PRO A 653 0.33 41.82 -22.45
N ASP A 654 1.28 41.24 -21.70
CA ASP A 654 2.21 40.21 -22.21
C ASP A 654 1.71 38.82 -21.82
N LEU A 655 1.65 37.88 -22.77
CA LEU A 655 1.22 36.52 -22.52
C LEU A 655 2.39 35.53 -22.54
N VAL A 656 2.52 34.74 -21.47
CA VAL A 656 3.54 33.68 -21.35
C VAL A 656 2.84 32.32 -21.19
N SER A 657 3.07 31.40 -22.13
CA SER A 657 2.50 30.04 -22.08
C SER A 657 3.54 29.02 -21.62
N ARG A 658 3.12 28.06 -20.77
CA ARG A 658 3.91 26.89 -20.37
C ARG A 658 3.01 25.65 -20.35
N GLY A 659 3.45 24.58 -21.03
CA GLY A 659 2.74 23.29 -21.06
C GLY A 659 1.40 23.29 -21.79
N PHE A 660 0.93 24.44 -22.32
CA PHE A 660 -0.36 24.57 -23.02
C PHE A 660 -0.18 24.41 -24.54
N VAL A 661 0.62 25.27 -25.17
CA VAL A 661 0.92 25.24 -26.59
C VAL A 661 2.41 25.46 -26.86
N TYR A 662 2.92 24.92 -27.96
CA TYR A 662 4.26 25.24 -28.42
C TYR A 662 4.23 26.62 -29.07
N VAL A 663 4.81 27.59 -28.40
CA VAL A 663 4.63 29.03 -28.73
C VAL A 663 5.02 29.36 -30.15
N ARG A 664 6.08 28.74 -30.71
CA ARG A 664 6.56 28.98 -32.07
C ARG A 664 5.52 28.62 -33.16
N ASP A 665 4.71 27.57 -32.89
CA ASP A 665 3.69 27.09 -33.83
C ASP A 665 2.30 27.68 -33.55
N ALA A 666 2.16 28.47 -32.47
CA ALA A 666 0.89 29.02 -31.98
C ALA A 666 0.93 30.55 -31.84
N GLU A 667 1.81 31.22 -32.60
CA GLU A 667 2.00 32.68 -32.53
C GLU A 667 0.69 33.44 -32.81
N GLU A 668 -0.06 33.04 -33.87
CA GLU A 668 -1.34 33.61 -34.19
C GLU A 668 -2.39 33.48 -33.08
N LEU A 669 -2.40 32.33 -32.38
CA LEU A 669 -3.27 32.06 -31.24
C LEU A 669 -2.94 32.98 -30.07
N MET A 670 -1.64 33.14 -29.79
CA MET A 670 -1.18 33.99 -28.66
C MET A 670 -1.45 35.46 -28.95
N LEU A 671 -1.17 35.95 -30.14
CA LEU A 671 -1.50 37.34 -30.57
C LEU A 671 -3.04 37.60 -30.54
N ALA A 672 -3.84 36.62 -30.93
CA ALA A 672 -5.30 36.75 -30.84
C ALA A 672 -5.79 36.75 -29.38
N ALA A 673 -5.10 36.03 -28.48
CA ALA A 673 -5.38 36.05 -27.05
C ALA A 673 -4.99 37.39 -26.39
N GLU A 674 -3.86 38.00 -26.78
CA GLU A 674 -3.43 39.33 -26.35
C GLU A 674 -4.49 40.37 -26.70
N ARG A 675 -4.91 40.41 -27.99
CA ARG A 675 -6.01 41.32 -28.44
C ARG A 675 -7.30 41.10 -27.68
N ARG A 676 -7.59 39.85 -27.27
CA ARG A 676 -8.78 39.57 -26.45
C ARG A 676 -8.66 40.14 -25.05
N VAL A 677 -7.46 40.12 -24.45
CA VAL A 677 -7.21 40.76 -23.18
C VAL A 677 -7.32 42.26 -23.30
N GLU A 678 -6.72 42.89 -24.32
CA GLU A 678 -6.82 44.33 -24.59
C GLU A 678 -8.27 44.76 -24.64
N GLN A 679 -9.16 44.07 -25.41
CA GLN A 679 -10.60 44.35 -25.46
C GLN A 679 -11.25 44.29 -24.07
N VAL A 680 -10.91 43.31 -23.23
CA VAL A 680 -11.47 43.20 -21.87
C VAL A 680 -11.03 44.37 -21.00
N LEU A 681 -9.80 44.82 -21.17
CA LEU A 681 -9.25 45.93 -20.41
C LEU A 681 -9.90 47.26 -20.83
N ASP A 682 -10.09 47.49 -22.15
CA ASP A 682 -10.84 48.62 -22.68
C ASP A 682 -12.28 48.63 -22.14
N ASP A 683 -12.94 47.47 -22.11
CA ASP A 683 -14.28 47.32 -21.55
C ASP A 683 -14.34 47.66 -20.05
N CYS A 684 -13.33 47.27 -19.29
CA CYS A 684 -13.19 47.59 -17.87
C CYS A 684 -12.97 49.09 -17.65
N GLU A 685 -12.15 49.72 -18.48
CA GLU A 685 -11.90 51.18 -18.44
C GLU A 685 -13.17 51.96 -18.76
N ALA A 686 -13.89 51.60 -19.83
CA ALA A 686 -15.14 52.22 -20.21
C ALA A 686 -16.22 52.12 -19.11
N GLN A 687 -16.24 50.99 -18.36
CA GLN A 687 -17.12 50.78 -17.21
C GLN A 687 -16.57 51.33 -15.90
N ARG A 688 -15.43 51.97 -15.91
CA ARG A 688 -14.72 52.57 -14.74
C ARG A 688 -14.44 51.50 -13.63
N ILE A 689 -14.19 50.25 -14.02
CA ILE A 689 -13.81 49.19 -13.07
C ILE A 689 -12.36 49.36 -12.74
N LYS A 690 -12.04 49.72 -11.48
CA LYS A 690 -10.69 49.89 -10.97
C LYS A 690 -10.27 48.79 -9.99
N ASP A 691 -11.19 47.92 -9.62
CA ASP A 691 -10.90 46.81 -8.72
C ASP A 691 -10.14 45.69 -9.46
N TRP A 692 -8.92 45.42 -8.97
CA TRP A 692 -8.01 44.45 -9.57
C TRP A 692 -8.55 43.01 -9.53
N THR A 693 -9.35 42.68 -8.52
CA THR A 693 -9.94 41.35 -8.40
C THR A 693 -10.92 41.11 -9.54
N THR A 694 -11.76 42.10 -9.81
CA THR A 694 -12.73 42.09 -10.91
C THR A 694 -12.04 42.09 -12.28
N ILE A 695 -11.01 42.93 -12.49
CA ILE A 695 -10.25 42.95 -13.74
C ILE A 695 -9.57 41.56 -13.98
N LYS A 696 -8.89 41.00 -12.98
CA LYS A 696 -8.28 39.66 -13.07
C LYS A 696 -9.30 38.58 -13.39
N GLN A 697 -10.51 38.67 -12.81
CA GLN A 697 -11.58 37.71 -13.10
C GLN A 697 -12.09 37.84 -14.52
N ASN A 698 -12.37 39.08 -15.01
CA ASN A 698 -12.82 39.34 -16.37
C ASN A 698 -11.82 38.84 -17.43
N VAL A 699 -10.50 39.07 -17.21
CA VAL A 699 -9.44 38.56 -18.08
C VAL A 699 -9.40 37.02 -18.05
N ARG A 700 -9.49 36.39 -16.87
CA ARG A 700 -9.54 34.94 -16.73
C ARG A 700 -10.71 34.33 -17.48
N ASP A 701 -11.93 34.88 -17.31
CA ASP A 701 -13.13 34.35 -17.91
C ASP A 701 -13.12 34.52 -19.45
N ALA A 702 -12.66 35.66 -19.93
CA ALA A 702 -12.57 35.95 -21.37
C ALA A 702 -11.54 35.02 -22.05
N LEU A 703 -10.35 34.88 -21.48
CA LEU A 703 -9.32 33.96 -22.02
C LEU A 703 -9.72 32.51 -21.87
N GLY A 704 -10.33 32.11 -20.75
CA GLY A 704 -10.85 30.77 -20.56
C GLY A 704 -11.86 30.37 -21.64
N LYS A 705 -12.78 31.26 -21.97
CA LYS A 705 -13.70 31.06 -23.07
C LYS A 705 -12.99 31.05 -24.42
N PHE A 706 -12.11 32.01 -24.67
CA PHE A 706 -11.36 32.12 -25.92
C PHE A 706 -10.53 30.88 -26.23
N PHE A 707 -9.73 30.40 -25.28
CA PHE A 707 -8.90 29.20 -25.45
C PHE A 707 -9.80 27.97 -25.64
N TYR A 708 -10.84 27.81 -24.86
CA TYR A 708 -11.75 26.69 -25.03
C TYR A 708 -12.42 26.69 -26.41
N ASP A 709 -12.89 27.84 -26.89
CA ASP A 709 -13.52 27.93 -28.21
C ASP A 709 -12.52 27.60 -29.34
N LYS A 710 -11.28 28.01 -29.22
CA LYS A 710 -10.21 27.78 -30.22
C LYS A 710 -9.56 26.42 -30.15
N THR A 711 -9.35 25.87 -28.93
CA THR A 711 -8.48 24.68 -28.73
C THR A 711 -9.21 23.52 -28.04
N ARG A 712 -10.39 23.74 -27.46
CA ARG A 712 -11.10 22.82 -26.56
C ARG A 712 -10.31 22.45 -25.29
N ARG A 713 -9.28 23.22 -24.96
CA ARG A 713 -8.48 23.09 -23.75
C ARG A 713 -8.77 24.24 -22.80
N ARG A 714 -8.49 24.02 -21.50
CA ARG A 714 -8.72 24.98 -20.43
C ARG A 714 -7.46 25.20 -19.60
N PRO A 715 -6.42 25.86 -20.14
CA PRO A 715 -5.20 26.12 -19.39
C PRO A 715 -5.52 26.93 -18.13
N MET A 716 -4.67 26.79 -17.12
CA MET A 716 -4.72 27.66 -15.95
C MET A 716 -4.34 29.08 -16.37
N ILE A 717 -5.21 30.06 -16.15
CA ILE A 717 -4.96 31.45 -16.52
C ILE A 717 -4.63 32.23 -15.25
N LEU A 718 -3.45 32.84 -15.25
CA LEU A 718 -2.92 33.60 -14.12
C LEU A 718 -2.68 35.07 -14.50
N PRO A 719 -3.66 35.98 -14.31
CA PRO A 719 -3.47 37.40 -14.52
C PRO A 719 -2.63 38.02 -13.38
N ILE A 720 -1.55 38.69 -13.75
CA ILE A 720 -0.65 39.41 -12.85
C ILE A 720 -0.76 40.89 -13.20
N ILE A 721 -1.21 41.70 -12.25
CA ILE A 721 -1.24 43.16 -12.36
C ILE A 721 -0.16 43.70 -11.46
N GLN A 722 0.72 44.51 -12.01
CA GLN A 722 1.77 45.24 -11.28
C GLN A 722 1.37 46.70 -11.15
N ASP A 723 1.56 47.26 -9.96
CA ASP A 723 1.38 48.68 -9.65
C ASP A 723 2.61 49.47 -10.13
N VAL A 724 2.42 50.58 -10.84
CA VAL A 724 3.50 51.42 -11.37
C VAL A 724 3.24 52.89 -10.98
#